data_eed878b2722d14f70ceea1d9a4251bf4
#
_entry.id   eed878b2722d14f70ceea1d9a4251bf4
#
_cell.length_a   1.000
_cell.length_b   1.000
_cell.length_c   1.000
_cell.angle_alpha   90.00
_cell.angle_beta   90.00
_cell.angle_gamma   90.00
#
_symmetry.space_group_name_H-M   'P 1'
#
loop_
_entity.id
_entity.type
_entity.pdbx_description
1 polymer ?
#
loop_
_entity_poly.entity_id
_entity_poly.type
_entity_poly.pdbx_seq_one_letter_code
_entity_poly.pdbx_strand_id
1 'polypeptide(L)'
;VMPAILKAGWDNTTQIRQEVKLRDGKVIVRGKVAARRTVKSADIVLYHKLNMPLAVIEAKANKHEIGKGMQQALGYAHLLDVPFVFATNGDGFIFHDKTATGAIEREITLDEFPTPDELWQKYCQWKGYTAAQMPIVTQDYYNDGSEKRLRYYQLQAINKTLEAVSNGQNRLLLVMATGTGKTLTAFHIIWRLWRSGVKKRILFLADRNVLVDQTRLDDFQPFGSAMTKITGRTLDPAFEIHLALYQALTGNEEHQKAFKQVSPDFFDLIIIDECHRGSASEDSAWREILDYFSSATQIGMTATPKETHEVSNSDYFGDPIYTYSLKEGIEDGFLAPYKVVRVDIDVDLQGWRPVRGQSDLNGELIDDRIYNQKDFDRTMVIDERTELVAKTITDYLKRTNPMDKTIVFCEDIPHAERMRRALINLNPEMVKRNDKYVMKITGDDEEGKGQLQNFSDKKKEWPVIVTTSELMTTGVNVKTCKLIVLDQTIRSMTKFKQIIGRGTRIEQDYGKLWFTILDFKKATELFADERFDGIPEKVMEATPNDISDPDSGFNETLEEETPDVFADEDINGADEDPATYTTSTMGGSGPLPEEEDNRVRKFHINGVTVGVVSQRVQYYDADGRLVTESFKDYTRKTVLKECASLDDFVRKWQDADRKAAVIKELELQGILWDVLAEEVGKDLDPFDMLCHVVYGQPPLTRKERADNVRKRNYFTKYSDAAQTVLSNLLDKYADAGVEEIENIQVLKLKPFDQMGTLQEIITDGFGDKGTYMQAVSDLESEIYQLPPRSA
;
A
#
# COMPACT_ATOMS: atom_id res chain seq x y z
N VAL A 1 25.79 15.64 25.99
CA VAL A 1 24.35 15.83 25.74
C VAL A 1 23.53 15.45 26.96
N MET A 2 23.46 14.13 27.33
CA MET A 2 22.65 13.66 28.47
C MET A 2 22.93 14.38 29.80
N PRO A 3 24.18 14.65 30.22
CA PRO A 3 24.44 15.39 31.45
C PRO A 3 23.83 16.81 31.48
N ALA A 4 23.82 17.51 30.34
CA ALA A 4 23.21 18.83 30.21
C ALA A 4 21.68 18.80 30.40
N ILE A 5 21.03 17.82 29.76
CA ILE A 5 19.57 17.60 29.86
C ILE A 5 19.18 17.27 31.31
N LEU A 6 19.92 16.36 31.97
CA LEU A 6 19.66 15.99 33.37
C LEU A 6 19.92 17.19 34.33
N LYS A 7 20.97 18.02 34.06
CA LYS A 7 21.28 19.23 34.84
C LYS A 7 20.16 20.28 34.72
N ALA A 8 19.48 20.35 33.58
CA ALA A 8 18.32 21.21 33.36
C ALA A 8 17.04 20.72 34.08
N GLY A 9 17.10 19.56 34.77
CA GLY A 9 16.00 19.06 35.60
C GLY A 9 15.06 18.07 34.91
N TRP A 10 15.41 17.54 33.71
CA TRP A 10 14.63 16.50 33.04
C TRP A 10 14.80 15.14 33.73
N ASP A 11 13.68 14.45 33.99
CA ASP A 11 13.67 13.13 34.61
C ASP A 11 13.98 12.02 33.58
N ASN A 12 15.05 11.29 33.83
CA ASN A 12 15.51 10.23 32.91
C ASN A 12 14.53 9.06 32.78
N THR A 13 13.68 8.83 33.77
CA THR A 13 12.78 7.68 33.81
C THR A 13 11.46 7.97 33.12
N THR A 14 10.91 9.15 33.31
CA THR A 14 9.55 9.50 32.89
C THR A 14 9.51 10.46 31.69
N GLN A 15 10.53 11.34 31.55
CA GLN A 15 10.49 12.42 30.56
C GLN A 15 11.45 12.23 29.38
N ILE A 16 12.48 11.38 29.49
CA ILE A 16 13.46 11.17 28.43
C ILE A 16 13.27 9.78 27.81
N ARG A 17 13.22 9.73 26.48
CA ARG A 17 13.30 8.46 25.73
C ARG A 17 14.38 8.59 24.67
N GLN A 18 15.27 7.59 24.61
CA GLN A 18 16.34 7.49 23.63
C GLN A 18 15.96 6.51 22.53
N GLU A 19 16.55 6.67 21.34
CA GLU A 19 16.39 5.80 20.17
C GLU A 19 14.90 5.54 19.84
N VAL A 20 14.12 6.63 19.77
CA VAL A 20 12.68 6.54 19.59
C VAL A 20 12.36 6.24 18.14
N LYS A 21 11.93 5.01 17.85
CA LYS A 21 11.45 4.62 16.54
C LYS A 21 10.09 5.25 16.27
N LEU A 22 10.02 6.12 15.27
CA LEU A 22 8.77 6.73 14.84
C LEU A 22 8.13 5.99 13.68
N ARG A 23 8.93 5.38 12.81
CA ARG A 23 8.51 4.57 11.66
C ARG A 23 9.16 3.21 11.70
N ASP A 24 8.49 2.20 11.15
CA ASP A 24 9.05 0.83 11.04
C ASP A 24 9.89 0.63 9.77
N GLY A 25 9.97 1.64 8.89
CA GLY A 25 10.64 1.60 7.61
C GLY A 25 9.80 0.94 6.51
N LYS A 26 9.69 1.58 5.35
CA LYS A 26 8.91 1.07 4.20
C LYS A 26 9.36 -0.34 3.84
N VAL A 27 8.40 -1.24 3.62
CA VAL A 27 8.67 -2.56 3.07
C VAL A 27 8.81 -2.42 1.55
N ILE A 28 9.95 -2.82 1.02
CA ILE A 28 10.19 -2.90 -0.42
C ILE A 28 10.04 -4.35 -0.83
N VAL A 29 9.29 -4.59 -1.90
CA VAL A 29 9.06 -5.92 -2.44
C VAL A 29 9.69 -6.02 -3.82
N ARG A 30 10.68 -6.93 -3.97
CA ARG A 30 11.29 -7.26 -5.25
C ARG A 30 11.14 -8.76 -5.48
N GLY A 31 10.39 -9.16 -6.49
CA GLY A 31 10.08 -10.58 -6.72
C GLY A 31 9.38 -11.25 -5.53
N LYS A 32 9.96 -12.34 -5.07
CA LYS A 32 9.52 -13.10 -3.87
C LYS A 32 10.16 -12.58 -2.58
N VAL A 33 11.13 -11.66 -2.68
CA VAL A 33 11.87 -11.14 -1.54
C VAL A 33 11.29 -9.81 -1.10
N ALA A 34 11.10 -9.65 0.21
CA ALA A 34 10.71 -8.38 0.80
C ALA A 34 11.71 -7.98 1.87
N ALA A 35 12.16 -6.74 1.84
CA ALA A 35 13.07 -6.17 2.83
C ALA A 35 12.51 -4.85 3.37
N ARG A 36 12.85 -4.50 4.61
CA ARG A 36 12.54 -3.20 5.19
C ARG A 36 13.71 -2.24 4.96
N ARG A 37 13.41 -1.00 4.60
CA ARG A 37 14.40 0.08 4.66
C ARG A 37 14.85 0.29 6.09
N THR A 38 16.08 0.80 6.24
CA THR A 38 16.65 1.15 7.55
C THR A 38 15.71 2.09 8.30
N VAL A 39 15.41 1.72 9.54
CA VAL A 39 14.55 2.52 10.42
C VAL A 39 15.36 3.72 10.90
N LYS A 40 14.84 4.93 10.69
CA LYS A 40 15.41 6.13 11.29
C LYS A 40 14.74 6.36 12.66
N SER A 41 15.53 6.42 13.72
CA SER A 41 15.08 6.74 15.08
C SER A 41 15.46 8.18 15.41
N ALA A 42 14.63 8.87 16.19
CA ALA A 42 15.04 10.11 16.83
C ALA A 42 15.96 9.74 18.01
N ASP A 43 17.13 10.39 18.09
CA ASP A 43 18.12 10.06 19.12
C ASP A 43 17.54 10.26 20.52
N ILE A 44 16.87 11.39 20.78
CA ILE A 44 16.19 11.64 22.05
C ILE A 44 14.87 12.39 21.78
N VAL A 45 13.80 11.95 22.45
CA VAL A 45 12.53 12.68 22.54
C VAL A 45 12.24 13.04 23.99
N LEU A 46 11.92 14.30 24.24
CA LEU A 46 11.53 14.80 25.56
C LEU A 46 10.02 14.86 25.68
N TYR A 47 9.50 14.46 26.82
CA TYR A 47 8.08 14.37 27.10
C TYR A 47 7.70 15.23 28.33
N HIS A 48 6.55 15.89 28.27
CA HIS A 48 5.96 16.47 29.49
C HIS A 48 5.52 15.36 30.44
N LYS A 49 4.74 14.40 29.91
CA LYS A 49 4.31 13.16 30.54
C LYS A 49 4.36 12.02 29.51
N LEU A 50 4.19 10.78 29.96
CA LEU A 50 4.13 9.62 29.07
C LEU A 50 3.17 9.86 27.91
N ASN A 51 3.65 9.67 26.67
CA ASN A 51 2.91 9.88 25.42
C ASN A 51 2.49 11.35 25.14
N MET A 52 3.09 12.33 25.83
CA MET A 52 2.95 13.76 25.56
C MET A 52 4.30 14.35 25.16
N PRO A 53 4.75 14.19 23.92
CA PRO A 53 6.06 14.68 23.46
C PRO A 53 6.07 16.22 23.45
N LEU A 54 7.24 16.80 23.75
CA LEU A 54 7.49 18.25 23.72
C LEU A 54 8.58 18.63 22.75
N ALA A 55 9.67 17.87 22.72
CA ALA A 55 10.85 18.22 21.94
C ALA A 55 11.55 17.01 21.36
N VAL A 56 12.27 17.23 20.27
CA VAL A 56 13.15 16.26 19.61
C VAL A 56 14.58 16.76 19.67
N ILE A 57 15.53 15.89 19.96
CA ILE A 57 16.96 16.17 19.95
C ILE A 57 17.65 15.17 19.03
N GLU A 58 18.44 15.67 18.08
CA GLU A 58 19.29 14.88 17.21
C GLU A 58 20.75 15.16 17.51
N ALA A 59 21.53 14.10 17.81
CA ALA A 59 22.92 14.21 18.20
C ALA A 59 23.83 13.62 17.10
N LYS A 60 24.84 14.36 16.71
CA LYS A 60 25.87 13.89 15.77
C LYS A 60 27.22 13.84 16.47
N ALA A 61 28.15 13.06 15.90
CA ALA A 61 29.52 12.99 16.43
C ALA A 61 30.19 14.38 16.44
N ASN A 62 31.03 14.65 17.43
CA ASN A 62 31.70 15.95 17.65
C ASN A 62 32.57 16.45 16.44
N LYS A 63 32.92 15.58 15.51
CA LYS A 63 33.61 15.95 14.27
C LYS A 63 32.73 16.75 13.27
N HIS A 64 31.44 16.90 13.56
CA HIS A 64 30.48 17.62 12.72
C HIS A 64 30.10 18.94 13.35
N GLU A 65 29.58 19.87 12.52
CA GLU A 65 29.00 21.13 13.00
C GLU A 65 27.77 20.87 13.88
N ILE A 66 27.50 21.77 14.85
CA ILE A 66 26.42 21.60 15.83
C ILE A 66 25.05 21.42 15.14
N GLY A 67 24.78 22.13 14.04
CA GLY A 67 23.51 22.11 13.31
C GLY A 67 23.27 20.92 12.36
N LYS A 68 24.26 20.04 12.17
CA LYS A 68 24.20 18.93 11.17
C LYS A 68 23.11 17.91 11.49
N GLY A 69 22.22 17.99 12.24
CA GLY A 69 21.08 17.04 12.45
C GLY A 69 19.73 17.75 12.38
N MET A 70 19.75 19.07 12.20
CA MET A 70 18.55 19.89 12.36
C MET A 70 17.42 19.48 11.40
N GLN A 71 17.69 19.30 10.12
CA GLN A 71 16.65 18.93 9.15
C GLN A 71 16.03 17.56 9.47
N GLN A 72 16.84 16.59 9.89
CA GLN A 72 16.37 15.29 10.34
C GLN A 72 15.47 15.41 11.58
N ALA A 73 15.91 16.19 12.56
CA ALA A 73 15.15 16.44 13.79
C ALA A 73 13.84 17.19 13.52
N LEU A 74 13.81 18.15 12.60
CA LEU A 74 12.59 18.84 12.15
C LEU A 74 11.59 17.89 11.51
N GLY A 75 12.06 16.91 10.71
CA GLY A 75 11.21 15.85 10.17
C GLY A 75 10.56 15.00 11.28
N TYR A 76 11.29 14.64 12.32
CA TYR A 76 10.73 13.93 13.47
C TYR A 76 9.78 14.77 14.31
N ALA A 77 10.09 16.05 14.49
CA ALA A 77 9.23 16.99 15.19
C ALA A 77 7.90 17.20 14.48
N HIS A 78 7.91 17.19 13.14
CA HIS A 78 6.67 17.22 12.35
C HIS A 78 5.81 15.96 12.59
N LEU A 79 6.43 14.78 12.61
CA LEU A 79 5.71 13.51 12.91
C LEU A 79 5.12 13.50 14.33
N LEU A 80 5.78 14.11 15.29
CA LEU A 80 5.32 14.19 16.69
C LEU A 80 4.43 15.40 16.97
N ASP A 81 4.28 16.33 16.03
CA ASP A 81 3.57 17.63 16.21
C ASP A 81 4.11 18.45 17.40
N VAL A 82 5.44 18.54 17.50
CA VAL A 82 6.12 19.25 18.56
C VAL A 82 6.84 20.51 18.03
N PRO A 83 6.85 21.62 18.79
CA PRO A 83 7.43 22.87 18.33
C PRO A 83 8.93 23.05 18.64
N PHE A 84 9.51 22.21 19.52
CA PHE A 84 10.88 22.39 19.98
C PHE A 84 11.80 21.35 19.40
N VAL A 85 12.88 21.79 18.77
CA VAL A 85 13.87 20.92 18.13
C VAL A 85 15.28 21.35 18.51
N PHE A 86 16.12 20.35 18.78
CA PHE A 86 17.51 20.58 19.11
C PHE A 86 18.41 19.72 18.22
N ALA A 87 19.42 20.35 17.65
CA ALA A 87 20.55 19.62 17.03
C ALA A 87 21.80 19.86 17.87
N THR A 88 22.64 18.85 18.02
CA THR A 88 23.84 18.93 18.85
C THR A 88 24.97 18.03 18.34
N ASN A 89 26.23 18.46 18.56
CA ASN A 89 27.43 17.62 18.40
C ASN A 89 28.11 17.30 19.75
N GLY A 90 27.50 17.74 20.88
CA GLY A 90 28.04 17.57 22.21
C GLY A 90 28.74 18.81 22.80
N ASP A 91 29.06 19.85 21.99
CA ASP A 91 29.69 21.11 22.44
C ASP A 91 28.66 22.17 22.80
N GLY A 92 27.49 22.10 22.15
CA GLY A 92 26.36 23.01 22.36
C GLY A 92 25.12 22.51 21.68
N PHE A 93 24.09 23.35 21.57
CA PHE A 93 22.86 23.01 20.83
C PHE A 93 22.51 24.16 19.89
N ILE A 94 22.00 23.81 18.70
CA ILE A 94 21.13 24.71 17.94
C ILE A 94 19.70 24.43 18.40
N PHE A 95 19.03 25.41 18.93
CA PHE A 95 17.65 25.33 19.39
C PHE A 95 16.72 26.01 18.40
N HIS A 96 15.85 25.21 17.78
CA HIS A 96 14.75 25.65 16.91
C HIS A 96 13.45 25.70 17.72
N ASP A 97 12.89 26.89 17.88
CA ASP A 97 11.69 27.17 18.68
C ASP A 97 10.59 27.76 17.80
N LYS A 98 9.65 26.96 17.34
CA LYS A 98 8.50 27.40 16.52
C LYS A 98 7.53 28.31 17.25
N THR A 99 7.67 28.46 18.58
CA THR A 99 6.80 29.33 19.40
C THR A 99 7.37 30.74 19.56
N ALA A 100 8.60 30.97 19.09
CA ALA A 100 9.29 32.21 19.22
C ALA A 100 8.64 33.32 18.37
N THR A 101 8.55 34.54 18.94
CA THR A 101 8.07 35.73 18.23
C THR A 101 9.19 36.48 17.49
N GLY A 102 10.45 36.06 17.65
CA GLY A 102 11.67 36.61 17.05
C GLY A 102 12.44 35.53 16.25
N ALA A 103 13.75 35.45 16.50
CA ALA A 103 14.60 34.44 15.86
C ALA A 103 14.14 33.03 16.28
N ILE A 104 13.83 32.20 15.27
CA ILE A 104 13.34 30.83 15.46
C ILE A 104 14.49 29.90 15.88
N GLU A 105 15.70 30.12 15.31
CA GLU A 105 16.89 29.33 15.63
C GLU A 105 17.93 30.17 16.36
N ARG A 106 18.54 29.56 17.38
CA ARG A 106 19.64 30.14 18.13
C ARG A 106 20.57 29.06 18.65
N GLU A 107 21.83 29.38 18.74
CA GLU A 107 22.81 28.58 19.46
C GLU A 107 22.67 28.79 20.96
N ILE A 108 22.71 27.73 21.76
CA ILE A 108 22.74 27.76 23.22
C ILE A 108 23.85 26.83 23.72
N THR A 109 24.41 27.21 24.85
CA THR A 109 25.43 26.38 25.53
C THR A 109 24.78 25.19 26.23
N LEU A 110 25.58 24.21 26.64
CA LEU A 110 25.11 23.04 27.40
C LEU A 110 24.43 23.41 28.72
N ASP A 111 24.81 24.57 29.31
CA ASP A 111 24.27 25.05 30.60
C ASP A 111 22.97 25.85 30.45
N GLU A 112 22.65 26.27 29.22
CA GLU A 112 21.43 27.02 28.89
C GLU A 112 20.31 26.14 28.36
N PHE A 113 20.46 24.83 28.50
CA PHE A 113 19.41 23.89 28.04
C PHE A 113 18.12 24.15 28.84
N PRO A 114 16.95 24.32 28.18
CA PRO A 114 15.72 24.73 28.87
C PRO A 114 15.17 23.62 29.78
N THR A 115 14.55 24.06 30.87
CA THR A 115 13.91 23.15 31.84
C THR A 115 12.60 22.58 31.31
N PRO A 116 12.09 21.46 31.87
CA PRO A 116 10.78 20.90 31.51
C PRO A 116 9.64 21.92 31.65
N ASP A 117 9.65 22.73 32.71
CA ASP A 117 8.61 23.73 32.99
C ASP A 117 8.63 24.89 31.98
N GLU A 118 9.83 25.34 31.58
CA GLU A 118 9.98 26.40 30.57
C GLU A 118 9.40 25.95 29.22
N LEU A 119 9.76 24.75 28.75
CA LEU A 119 9.21 24.23 27.48
C LEU A 119 7.72 23.98 27.58
N TRP A 120 7.24 23.46 28.71
CA TRP A 120 5.81 23.21 28.90
C TRP A 120 5.00 24.52 28.92
N GLN A 121 5.46 25.55 29.60
CA GLN A 121 4.81 26.85 29.61
C GLN A 121 4.75 27.48 28.22
N LYS A 122 5.87 27.47 27.49
CA LYS A 122 5.91 27.93 26.09
C LYS A 122 4.93 27.14 25.21
N TYR A 123 4.89 25.82 25.36
CA TYR A 123 3.96 24.94 24.62
C TYR A 123 2.50 25.31 24.91
N CYS A 124 2.15 25.51 26.19
CA CYS A 124 0.80 25.90 26.59
C CYS A 124 0.40 27.28 26.05
N GLN A 125 1.31 28.23 26.08
CA GLN A 125 1.11 29.58 25.52
C GLN A 125 0.91 29.50 24.00
N TRP A 126 1.74 28.72 23.30
CA TRP A 126 1.65 28.55 21.85
C TRP A 126 0.33 27.92 21.44
N LYS A 127 -0.11 26.87 22.15
CA LYS A 127 -1.40 26.22 21.94
C LYS A 127 -2.61 27.05 22.42
N GLY A 128 -2.37 28.09 23.20
CA GLY A 128 -3.42 28.94 23.77
C GLY A 128 -4.28 28.25 24.83
N TYR A 129 -3.74 27.24 25.55
CA TYR A 129 -4.49 26.50 26.55
C TYR A 129 -4.85 27.36 27.76
N THR A 130 -6.13 27.34 28.13
CA THR A 130 -6.67 27.96 29.33
C THR A 130 -6.60 27.00 30.52
N ALA A 131 -6.73 27.54 31.75
CA ALA A 131 -6.79 26.71 32.96
C ALA A 131 -7.91 25.66 32.95
N ALA A 132 -9.04 25.96 32.28
CA ALA A 132 -10.17 25.04 32.15
C ALA A 132 -9.88 23.86 31.20
N GLN A 133 -8.99 24.02 30.23
CA GLN A 133 -8.61 22.99 29.26
C GLN A 133 -7.53 22.05 29.79
N MET A 134 -6.72 22.52 30.74
CA MET A 134 -5.58 21.76 31.29
C MET A 134 -5.97 20.35 31.78
N PRO A 135 -7.07 20.13 32.54
CA PRO A 135 -7.46 18.80 33.00
C PRO A 135 -7.72 17.81 31.85
N ILE A 136 -8.16 18.31 30.67
CA ILE A 136 -8.44 17.48 29.50
C ILE A 136 -7.13 17.15 28.77
N VAL A 137 -6.35 18.18 28.41
CA VAL A 137 -5.17 18.01 27.57
C VAL A 137 -4.01 17.31 28.30
N THR A 138 -3.93 17.41 29.63
CA THR A 138 -2.90 16.76 30.46
C THR A 138 -3.34 15.44 31.12
N GLN A 139 -4.59 14.98 30.88
CA GLN A 139 -5.04 13.68 31.40
C GLN A 139 -4.15 12.55 30.90
N ASP A 140 -3.74 11.68 31.82
CA ASP A 140 -2.87 10.56 31.50
C ASP A 140 -3.50 9.54 30.56
N TYR A 141 -2.67 8.95 29.70
CA TYR A 141 -3.05 7.80 28.90
C TYR A 141 -3.22 6.55 29.79
N TYR A 142 -4.05 5.61 29.34
CA TYR A 142 -4.08 4.30 29.94
C TYR A 142 -2.72 3.60 29.77
N ASN A 143 -2.20 3.02 30.84
CA ASN A 143 -0.98 2.25 30.83
C ASN A 143 -1.13 1.03 31.76
N ASP A 144 -1.05 -0.15 31.18
CA ASP A 144 -1.13 -1.44 31.91
C ASP A 144 0.25 -2.03 32.21
N GLY A 145 1.34 -1.28 31.91
CA GLY A 145 2.71 -1.76 32.03
C GLY A 145 3.16 -2.68 30.92
N SER A 146 2.31 -2.95 29.90
CA SER A 146 2.71 -3.75 28.75
C SER A 146 3.65 -2.98 27.82
N GLU A 147 4.39 -3.72 26.98
CA GLU A 147 5.27 -3.13 25.96
C GLU A 147 4.50 -2.54 24.76
N LYS A 148 3.16 -2.66 24.72
CA LYS A 148 2.30 -2.17 23.63
C LYS A 148 2.31 -0.64 23.62
N ARG A 149 3.10 -0.04 22.73
CA ARG A 149 3.23 1.42 22.60
C ARG A 149 2.29 1.95 21.53
N LEU A 150 1.69 3.12 21.81
CA LEU A 150 0.97 3.88 20.80
C LEU A 150 1.94 4.39 19.75
N ARG A 151 1.53 4.28 18.49
CA ARG A 151 2.28 4.83 17.36
C ARG A 151 2.08 6.34 17.27
N TYR A 152 3.03 7.05 16.68
CA TYR A 152 3.00 8.52 16.62
C TYR A 152 1.69 9.06 16.04
N TYR A 153 1.16 8.46 14.98
CA TYR A 153 -0.09 8.91 14.35
C TYR A 153 -1.33 8.68 15.23
N GLN A 154 -1.33 7.63 16.07
CA GLN A 154 -2.38 7.42 17.07
C GLN A 154 -2.32 8.49 18.15
N LEU A 155 -1.11 8.84 18.62
CA LEU A 155 -0.90 9.94 19.56
C LEU A 155 -1.41 11.26 18.99
N GLN A 156 -1.08 11.58 17.73
CA GLN A 156 -1.60 12.77 17.07
C GLN A 156 -3.13 12.79 16.99
N ALA A 157 -3.74 11.68 16.52
CA ALA A 157 -5.20 11.57 16.41
C ALA A 157 -5.88 11.80 17.77
N ILE A 158 -5.36 11.18 18.84
CA ILE A 158 -5.89 11.32 20.19
C ILE A 158 -5.73 12.76 20.69
N ASN A 159 -4.50 13.32 20.61
CA ASN A 159 -4.22 14.67 21.14
C ASN A 159 -5.02 15.74 20.40
N LYS A 160 -5.09 15.71 19.06
CA LYS A 160 -5.91 16.64 18.26
C LYS A 160 -7.40 16.53 18.60
N THR A 161 -7.90 15.32 18.87
CA THR A 161 -9.30 15.12 19.30
C THR A 161 -9.56 15.77 20.66
N LEU A 162 -8.68 15.55 21.65
CA LEU A 162 -8.83 16.17 22.97
C LEU A 162 -8.73 17.68 22.92
N GLU A 163 -7.81 18.20 22.12
CA GLU A 163 -7.67 19.63 21.86
C GLU A 163 -8.94 20.23 21.25
N ALA A 164 -9.50 19.59 20.23
CA ALA A 164 -10.74 20.02 19.58
C ALA A 164 -11.94 20.00 20.57
N VAL A 165 -12.07 18.93 21.37
CA VAL A 165 -13.11 18.84 22.41
C VAL A 165 -12.91 19.91 23.49
N SER A 166 -11.66 20.17 23.90
CA SER A 166 -11.36 21.21 24.90
C SER A 166 -11.68 22.63 24.40
N ASN A 167 -11.60 22.84 23.08
CA ASN A 167 -12.00 24.07 22.41
C ASN A 167 -13.51 24.18 22.16
N GLY A 168 -14.31 23.21 22.63
CA GLY A 168 -15.77 23.23 22.52
C GLY A 168 -16.31 22.75 21.16
N GLN A 169 -15.49 22.10 20.34
CA GLN A 169 -15.99 21.48 19.10
C GLN A 169 -16.82 20.23 19.43
N ASN A 170 -18.02 20.18 18.90
CA ASN A 170 -18.97 19.10 19.19
C ASN A 170 -19.14 18.08 18.06
N ARG A 171 -18.60 18.35 16.87
CA ARG A 171 -18.61 17.42 15.73
C ARG A 171 -17.22 17.30 15.18
N LEU A 172 -16.69 16.09 15.14
CA LEU A 172 -15.30 15.81 14.81
C LEU A 172 -15.22 14.60 13.89
N LEU A 173 -14.34 14.63 12.88
CA LEU A 173 -14.08 13.52 11.97
C LEU A 173 -12.62 13.10 12.05
N LEU A 174 -12.39 11.79 12.26
CA LEU A 174 -11.09 11.15 12.16
C LEU A 174 -11.06 10.20 10.97
N VAL A 175 -10.11 10.40 10.05
CA VAL A 175 -9.90 9.52 8.91
C VAL A 175 -8.63 8.70 9.15
N MET A 176 -8.78 7.39 9.33
CA MET A 176 -7.65 6.50 9.58
C MET A 176 -7.83 5.21 8.79
N ALA A 177 -6.85 4.84 7.98
CA ALA A 177 -6.91 3.65 7.13
C ALA A 177 -7.22 2.37 7.92
N THR A 178 -7.78 1.37 7.26
CA THR A 178 -8.03 0.06 7.87
C THR A 178 -6.71 -0.57 8.33
N GLY A 179 -6.68 -1.10 9.56
CA GLY A 179 -5.47 -1.73 10.12
C GLY A 179 -4.57 -0.79 10.93
N THR A 180 -4.88 0.50 11.02
CA THR A 180 -4.11 1.50 11.78
C THR A 180 -4.47 1.57 13.27
N GLY A 181 -5.45 0.77 13.73
CA GLY A 181 -5.84 0.70 15.15
C GLY A 181 -6.85 1.78 15.56
N LYS A 182 -7.86 2.07 14.72
CA LYS A 182 -8.99 2.98 15.04
C LYS A 182 -9.61 2.69 16.41
N THR A 183 -9.91 1.42 16.70
CA THR A 183 -10.53 1.02 17.97
C THR A 183 -9.67 1.36 19.18
N LEU A 184 -8.35 1.12 19.11
CA LEU A 184 -7.41 1.51 20.17
C LEU A 184 -7.32 3.03 20.33
N THR A 185 -7.39 3.77 19.22
CA THR A 185 -7.43 5.23 19.25
C THR A 185 -8.71 5.72 19.93
N ALA A 186 -9.87 5.15 19.58
CA ALA A 186 -11.17 5.44 20.24
C ALA A 186 -11.12 5.13 21.74
N PHE A 187 -10.54 3.97 22.13
CA PHE A 187 -10.35 3.62 23.53
C PHE A 187 -9.61 4.71 24.31
N HIS A 188 -8.47 5.18 23.81
CA HIS A 188 -7.68 6.22 24.50
C HIS A 188 -8.39 7.58 24.52
N ILE A 189 -9.14 7.93 23.49
CA ILE A 189 -9.97 9.14 23.48
C ILE A 189 -11.02 9.06 24.60
N ILE A 190 -11.78 7.95 24.64
CA ILE A 190 -12.80 7.70 25.68
C ILE A 190 -12.15 7.70 27.07
N TRP A 191 -11.06 6.96 27.25
CA TRP A 191 -10.36 6.86 28.53
C TRP A 191 -9.97 8.23 29.07
N ARG A 192 -9.33 9.05 28.26
CA ARG A 192 -8.85 10.37 28.70
C ARG A 192 -10.00 11.32 29.00
N LEU A 193 -11.04 11.38 28.15
CA LEU A 193 -12.22 12.22 28.39
C LEU A 193 -13.05 11.76 29.59
N TRP A 194 -13.17 10.45 29.81
CA TRP A 194 -13.88 9.88 30.96
C TRP A 194 -13.10 10.10 32.26
N ARG A 195 -11.79 9.83 32.28
CA ARG A 195 -10.95 10.00 33.47
C ARG A 195 -10.74 11.47 33.85
N SER A 196 -10.78 12.39 32.91
CA SER A 196 -10.78 13.82 33.20
C SER A 196 -12.08 14.31 33.86
N GLY A 197 -13.13 13.49 33.85
CA GLY A 197 -14.45 13.85 34.38
C GLY A 197 -15.28 14.75 33.45
N VAL A 198 -14.75 15.11 32.27
CA VAL A 198 -15.42 16.02 31.32
C VAL A 198 -16.54 15.30 30.56
N LYS A 199 -16.39 14.03 30.30
CA LYS A 199 -17.38 13.15 29.65
C LYS A 199 -17.64 11.95 30.55
N LYS A 200 -18.87 11.69 30.91
CA LYS A 200 -19.25 10.63 31.85
C LYS A 200 -20.17 9.58 31.22
N ARG A 201 -21.11 10.00 30.38
CA ARG A 201 -22.08 9.14 29.71
C ARG A 201 -21.70 9.00 28.26
N ILE A 202 -21.18 7.83 27.89
CA ILE A 202 -20.51 7.62 26.61
C ILE A 202 -21.22 6.51 25.83
N LEU A 203 -21.48 6.77 24.55
CA LEU A 203 -22.02 5.79 23.60
C LEU A 203 -21.00 5.52 22.52
N PHE A 204 -20.61 4.26 22.38
CA PHE A 204 -19.79 3.78 21.27
C PHE A 204 -20.66 2.97 20.31
N LEU A 205 -20.83 3.45 19.09
CA LEU A 205 -21.62 2.84 18.04
C LEU A 205 -20.73 2.11 17.05
N ALA A 206 -21.08 0.86 16.76
CA ALA A 206 -20.45 0.06 15.72
C ALA A 206 -21.48 -0.59 14.81
N ASP A 207 -21.03 -1.03 13.63
CA ASP A 207 -21.89 -1.61 12.59
C ASP A 207 -22.22 -3.10 12.82
N ARG A 208 -21.32 -3.88 13.44
CA ARG A 208 -21.47 -5.35 13.54
C ARG A 208 -21.18 -5.90 14.93
N ASN A 209 -21.95 -6.96 15.30
CA ASN A 209 -21.80 -7.66 16.57
C ASN A 209 -20.38 -8.15 16.86
N VAL A 210 -19.70 -8.71 15.84
CA VAL A 210 -18.31 -9.19 15.97
C VAL A 210 -17.38 -8.05 16.38
N LEU A 211 -17.58 -6.85 15.85
CA LEU A 211 -16.80 -5.66 16.23
C LEU A 211 -17.07 -5.27 17.68
N VAL A 212 -18.33 -5.21 18.11
CA VAL A 212 -18.69 -4.83 19.48
C VAL A 212 -18.12 -5.83 20.48
N ASP A 213 -18.22 -7.14 20.21
CA ASP A 213 -17.71 -8.17 21.10
C ASP A 213 -16.18 -8.21 21.18
N GLN A 214 -15.49 -8.08 20.04
CA GLN A 214 -14.02 -7.94 20.03
C GLN A 214 -13.58 -6.68 20.77
N THR A 215 -14.20 -5.53 20.50
CA THR A 215 -13.89 -4.27 21.17
C THR A 215 -14.02 -4.39 22.69
N ARG A 216 -15.10 -5.02 23.14
CA ARG A 216 -15.37 -5.23 24.57
C ARG A 216 -14.33 -6.12 25.24
N LEU A 217 -13.90 -7.19 24.57
CA LEU A 217 -13.01 -8.19 25.14
C LEU A 217 -11.53 -7.80 25.01
N ASP A 218 -11.18 -7.04 24.00
CA ASP A 218 -9.80 -6.66 23.71
C ASP A 218 -9.46 -5.27 24.28
N ASP A 219 -9.72 -4.20 23.50
CA ASP A 219 -9.21 -2.87 23.82
C ASP A 219 -10.01 -2.19 24.98
N PHE A 220 -11.32 -2.45 25.15
CA PHE A 220 -12.17 -1.78 26.14
C PHE A 220 -12.30 -2.50 27.47
N GLN A 221 -11.70 -3.67 27.63
CA GLN A 221 -11.68 -4.42 28.88
C GLN A 221 -11.31 -3.57 30.13
N PRO A 222 -10.40 -2.57 30.05
CA PRO A 222 -10.03 -1.74 31.20
C PRO A 222 -11.16 -0.88 31.80
N PHE A 223 -12.26 -0.66 31.07
CA PHE A 223 -13.43 0.05 31.63
C PHE A 223 -14.20 -0.79 32.65
N GLY A 224 -14.03 -2.11 32.68
CA GLY A 224 -14.56 -3.02 33.68
C GLY A 224 -16.09 -2.91 33.87
N SER A 225 -16.51 -2.67 35.11
CA SER A 225 -17.94 -2.57 35.49
C SER A 225 -18.61 -1.26 35.07
N ALA A 226 -17.88 -0.26 34.58
CA ALA A 226 -18.45 0.97 34.06
C ALA A 226 -19.08 0.81 32.68
N MET A 227 -18.79 -0.32 31.98
CA MET A 227 -19.17 -0.57 30.61
C MET A 227 -20.19 -1.67 30.44
N THR A 228 -21.14 -1.48 29.54
CA THR A 228 -22.14 -2.49 29.13
C THR A 228 -22.31 -2.54 27.61
N LYS A 229 -22.76 -3.68 27.09
CA LYS A 229 -23.24 -3.84 25.72
C LYS A 229 -24.77 -3.80 25.72
N ILE A 230 -25.36 -2.91 24.91
CA ILE A 230 -26.80 -2.86 24.71
C ILE A 230 -27.25 -4.09 23.90
N THR A 231 -28.10 -4.90 24.51
CA THR A 231 -28.72 -6.10 23.93
C THR A 231 -30.23 -6.05 24.12
N GLY A 232 -31.01 -6.69 23.22
CA GLY A 232 -32.45 -6.78 23.38
C GLY A 232 -33.19 -5.44 23.37
N ARG A 233 -32.60 -4.39 22.79
CA ARG A 233 -33.15 -3.02 22.71
C ARG A 233 -33.47 -2.40 24.07
N THR A 234 -32.69 -2.73 25.09
CA THR A 234 -32.82 -2.16 26.42
C THR A 234 -31.59 -1.39 26.80
N LEU A 235 -31.74 -0.13 27.18
CA LEU A 235 -30.68 0.74 27.64
C LEU A 235 -30.73 0.81 29.18
N ASP A 236 -29.65 0.35 29.84
CA ASP A 236 -29.56 0.42 31.32
C ASP A 236 -28.78 1.71 31.70
N PRO A 237 -29.47 2.69 32.31
CA PRO A 237 -28.86 3.96 32.69
C PRO A 237 -27.86 3.88 33.85
N ALA A 238 -27.71 2.71 34.48
CA ALA A 238 -26.74 2.52 35.57
C ALA A 238 -25.28 2.56 35.09
N PHE A 239 -25.01 2.20 33.83
CA PHE A 239 -23.67 2.18 33.27
C PHE A 239 -23.26 3.55 32.71
N GLU A 240 -21.96 3.82 32.71
CA GLU A 240 -21.40 5.06 32.18
C GLU A 240 -21.01 4.94 30.69
N ILE A 241 -20.57 3.76 30.25
CA ILE A 241 -20.10 3.50 28.89
C ILE A 241 -20.98 2.40 28.26
N HIS A 242 -21.60 2.75 27.14
CA HIS A 242 -22.50 1.85 26.41
C HIS A 242 -21.88 1.52 25.05
N LEU A 243 -21.74 0.23 24.74
CA LEU A 243 -21.41 -0.28 23.43
C LEU A 243 -22.70 -0.75 22.75
N ALA A 244 -22.94 -0.32 21.54
CA ALA A 244 -24.16 -0.70 20.82
C ALA A 244 -23.91 -0.88 19.31
N LEU A 245 -24.74 -1.73 18.70
CA LEU A 245 -25.02 -1.64 17.28
C LEU A 245 -26.05 -0.56 17.05
N TYR A 246 -25.92 0.22 15.96
CA TYR A 246 -26.98 1.19 15.65
C TYR A 246 -28.31 0.51 15.38
N GLN A 247 -28.36 -0.72 14.78
CA GLN A 247 -29.58 -1.51 14.61
C GLN A 247 -30.21 -1.95 15.93
N ALA A 248 -29.45 -2.05 17.02
CA ALA A 248 -29.99 -2.37 18.34
C ALA A 248 -30.71 -1.17 18.98
N LEU A 249 -30.39 0.04 18.55
CA LEU A 249 -30.98 1.28 19.05
C LEU A 249 -32.13 1.77 18.19
N THR A 250 -32.15 1.42 16.88
CA THR A 250 -33.15 1.85 15.90
C THR A 250 -34.15 0.76 15.59
N GLY A 251 -35.30 1.11 15.02
CA GLY A 251 -36.33 0.19 14.54
C GLY A 251 -37.35 0.93 13.68
N ASN A 252 -38.17 0.18 12.93
CA ASN A 252 -39.14 0.75 12.00
C ASN A 252 -40.32 1.44 12.74
N GLU A 253 -40.60 1.03 13.96
CA GLU A 253 -41.67 1.59 14.77
C GLU A 253 -41.10 2.40 15.96
N GLU A 254 -41.83 3.44 16.36
CA GLU A 254 -41.40 4.38 17.39
C GLU A 254 -41.06 3.71 18.74
N HIS A 255 -41.82 2.70 19.15
CA HIS A 255 -41.56 1.96 20.37
C HIS A 255 -40.33 1.04 20.29
N GLN A 256 -39.78 0.80 19.09
CA GLN A 256 -38.58 0.01 18.87
C GLN A 256 -37.30 0.86 18.95
N LYS A 257 -37.42 2.18 19.04
CA LYS A 257 -36.30 3.13 19.11
C LYS A 257 -35.75 3.20 20.54
N ALA A 258 -34.88 2.25 20.87
CA ALA A 258 -34.31 2.13 22.22
C ALA A 258 -33.58 3.39 22.71
N PHE A 259 -33.03 4.21 21.81
CA PHE A 259 -32.35 5.46 22.17
C PHE A 259 -33.30 6.49 22.80
N LYS A 260 -34.63 6.42 22.57
CA LYS A 260 -35.68 7.28 23.20
C LYS A 260 -36.06 6.87 24.61
N GLN A 261 -35.49 5.78 25.15
CA GLN A 261 -35.70 5.36 26.54
C GLN A 261 -35.00 6.30 27.55
N VAL A 262 -34.11 7.14 27.10
CA VAL A 262 -33.39 8.13 27.92
C VAL A 262 -33.59 9.53 27.37
N SER A 263 -33.27 10.56 28.16
CA SER A 263 -33.40 11.96 27.72
C SER A 263 -32.41 12.31 26.60
N PRO A 264 -32.69 13.33 25.76
CA PRO A 264 -31.80 13.76 24.69
C PRO A 264 -30.42 14.22 25.15
N ASP A 265 -30.26 14.57 26.39
CA ASP A 265 -29.02 15.02 27.05
C ASP A 265 -28.35 13.92 27.89
N PHE A 266 -28.83 12.65 27.77
CA PHE A 266 -28.28 11.54 28.54
C PHE A 266 -26.83 11.22 28.21
N PHE A 267 -26.45 11.16 26.91
CA PHE A 267 -25.08 10.98 26.50
C PHE A 267 -24.41 12.32 26.31
N ASP A 268 -23.16 12.44 26.77
CA ASP A 268 -22.30 13.62 26.60
C ASP A 268 -21.17 13.38 25.59
N LEU A 269 -20.93 12.13 25.19
CA LEU A 269 -20.00 11.74 24.13
C LEU A 269 -20.55 10.56 23.32
N ILE A 270 -20.54 10.68 22.01
CA ILE A 270 -20.87 9.58 21.07
C ILE A 270 -19.72 9.40 20.11
N ILE A 271 -19.21 8.17 19.99
CA ILE A 271 -18.20 7.79 19.00
C ILE A 271 -18.82 6.77 18.05
N ILE A 272 -18.68 7.04 16.75
CA ILE A 272 -19.23 6.21 15.67
C ILE A 272 -18.08 5.61 14.89
N ASP A 273 -17.88 4.30 14.99
CA ASP A 273 -16.92 3.58 14.16
C ASP A 273 -17.55 3.24 12.81
N GLU A 274 -16.74 3.39 11.74
CA GLU A 274 -17.17 3.23 10.35
C GLU A 274 -18.38 4.11 9.97
N CYS A 275 -18.36 5.39 10.34
CA CYS A 275 -19.44 6.37 10.18
C CYS A 275 -19.87 6.64 8.72
N HIS A 276 -19.16 6.06 7.74
CA HIS A 276 -19.45 6.15 6.32
C HIS A 276 -20.44 5.09 5.81
N ARG A 277 -20.89 4.17 6.66
CA ARG A 277 -21.76 3.05 6.28
C ARG A 277 -23.22 3.36 6.41
N GLY A 278 -23.95 2.95 5.37
CA GLY A 278 -25.39 2.84 5.35
C GLY A 278 -25.95 2.89 3.92
N SER A 279 -27.05 2.15 3.67
CA SER A 279 -27.99 2.50 2.60
C SER A 279 -28.65 3.84 2.96
N ALA A 280 -29.27 4.55 2.02
CA ALA A 280 -29.97 5.81 2.32
C ALA A 280 -30.95 5.71 3.50
N SER A 281 -31.53 4.52 3.74
CA SER A 281 -32.38 4.22 4.88
C SER A 281 -31.61 4.00 6.20
N GLU A 282 -30.40 3.40 6.14
CA GLU A 282 -29.55 3.18 7.32
C GLU A 282 -28.83 4.48 7.72
N ASP A 283 -28.46 5.33 6.77
CA ASP A 283 -27.94 6.68 7.04
C ASP A 283 -28.97 7.55 7.76
N SER A 284 -30.25 7.41 7.45
CA SER A 284 -31.31 8.09 8.19
C SER A 284 -31.44 7.59 9.63
N ALA A 285 -31.18 6.31 9.86
CA ALA A 285 -31.36 5.70 11.17
C ALA A 285 -30.28 6.08 12.19
N TRP A 286 -29.00 6.05 11.84
CA TRP A 286 -27.95 6.51 12.77
C TRP A 286 -27.95 8.05 12.93
N ARG A 287 -28.29 8.79 11.87
CA ARG A 287 -28.48 10.25 11.97
C ARG A 287 -29.58 10.61 12.96
N GLU A 288 -30.69 9.88 12.99
CA GLU A 288 -31.76 10.09 13.97
C GLU A 288 -31.24 9.95 15.42
N ILE A 289 -30.34 9.00 15.69
CA ILE A 289 -29.70 8.87 16.99
C ILE A 289 -28.86 10.12 17.30
N LEU A 290 -28.05 10.61 16.34
CA LEU A 290 -27.18 11.75 16.55
C LEU A 290 -27.94 13.07 16.69
N ASP A 291 -29.01 13.23 15.92
CA ASP A 291 -29.89 14.40 16.01
C ASP A 291 -30.65 14.43 17.34
N TYR A 292 -31.09 13.25 17.84
CA TYR A 292 -31.70 13.13 19.15
C TYR A 292 -30.74 13.53 20.28
N PHE A 293 -29.50 13.09 20.24
CA PHE A 293 -28.45 13.45 21.20
C PHE A 293 -27.58 14.62 20.73
N SER A 294 -28.17 15.64 20.14
CA SER A 294 -27.47 16.76 19.52
C SER A 294 -26.58 17.58 20.46
N SER A 295 -26.84 17.51 21.78
CA SER A 295 -26.03 18.12 22.83
C SER A 295 -24.70 17.40 23.10
N ALA A 296 -24.59 16.12 22.71
CA ALA A 296 -23.38 15.34 22.89
C ALA A 296 -22.25 15.79 21.95
N THR A 297 -21.01 15.65 22.40
CA THR A 297 -19.86 15.65 21.48
C THR A 297 -19.92 14.38 20.63
N GLN A 298 -19.81 14.53 19.31
CA GLN A 298 -19.97 13.43 18.35
C GLN A 298 -18.69 13.29 17.52
N ILE A 299 -18.08 12.11 17.56
CA ILE A 299 -16.82 11.82 16.86
C ILE A 299 -17.07 10.70 15.87
N GLY A 300 -16.99 11.00 14.58
CA GLY A 300 -17.01 10.03 13.51
C GLY A 300 -15.61 9.49 13.24
N MET A 301 -15.48 8.17 13.07
CA MET A 301 -14.24 7.51 12.65
C MET A 301 -14.49 6.73 11.37
N THR A 302 -13.60 6.87 10.37
CA THR A 302 -13.75 6.21 9.07
C THR A 302 -12.40 5.83 8.49
N ALA A 303 -12.40 4.85 7.59
CA ALA A 303 -11.23 4.53 6.78
C ALA A 303 -11.19 5.28 5.44
N THR A 304 -12.26 6.01 5.07
CA THR A 304 -12.41 6.67 3.77
C THR A 304 -12.68 8.17 3.94
N PRO A 305 -11.85 9.05 3.33
CA PRO A 305 -11.97 10.51 3.53
C PRO A 305 -13.14 11.17 2.76
N LYS A 306 -13.58 10.58 1.66
CA LYS A 306 -14.64 11.14 0.80
C LYS A 306 -15.55 10.04 0.28
N GLU A 307 -16.82 10.33 0.20
CA GLU A 307 -17.82 9.53 -0.50
C GLU A 307 -18.48 10.35 -1.63
N THR A 308 -19.22 9.64 -2.49
CA THR A 308 -19.87 10.19 -3.67
C THR A 308 -20.81 11.36 -3.36
N HIS A 309 -21.16 12.14 -4.39
CA HIS A 309 -21.93 13.39 -4.35
C HIS A 309 -23.25 13.38 -3.56
N GLU A 310 -23.74 12.22 -3.09
CA GLU A 310 -25.06 12.11 -2.46
C GLU A 310 -25.06 12.06 -0.92
N VAL A 311 -23.95 11.63 -0.26
CA VAL A 311 -23.84 11.63 1.22
C VAL A 311 -22.40 11.90 1.61
N SER A 312 -22.13 13.08 2.14
CA SER A 312 -20.81 13.46 2.65
C SER A 312 -20.80 13.47 4.18
N ASN A 313 -19.93 12.63 4.78
CA ASN A 313 -19.66 12.72 6.22
C ASN A 313 -19.07 14.09 6.60
N SER A 314 -18.39 14.74 5.66
CA SER A 314 -17.90 16.11 5.82
C SER A 314 -19.02 17.13 5.99
N ASP A 315 -20.22 16.88 5.45
CA ASP A 315 -21.37 17.78 5.63
C ASP A 315 -21.91 17.72 7.07
N TYR A 316 -21.77 16.56 7.75
CA TYR A 316 -22.23 16.42 9.12
C TYR A 316 -21.15 16.74 10.17
N PHE A 317 -19.96 16.19 10.01
CA PHE A 317 -18.87 16.30 10.99
C PHE A 317 -17.91 17.46 10.73
N GLY A 318 -17.94 18.05 9.52
CA GLY A 318 -16.93 18.98 9.03
C GLY A 318 -15.70 18.29 8.44
N ASP A 319 -14.70 19.09 8.11
CA ASP A 319 -13.41 18.59 7.62
C ASP A 319 -12.72 17.68 8.65
N PRO A 320 -12.00 16.64 8.23
CA PRO A 320 -11.27 15.78 9.15
C PRO A 320 -10.26 16.58 9.99
N ILE A 321 -10.32 16.43 11.31
CA ILE A 321 -9.32 17.03 12.22
C ILE A 321 -7.96 16.30 12.14
N TYR A 322 -7.97 15.07 11.66
CA TYR A 322 -6.79 14.28 11.42
C TYR A 322 -7.04 13.22 10.35
N THR A 323 -6.07 13.06 9.45
CA THR A 323 -6.08 12.02 8.41
C THR A 323 -4.79 11.21 8.50
N TYR A 324 -4.90 9.88 8.47
CA TYR A 324 -3.79 8.95 8.30
C TYR A 324 -4.15 7.91 7.23
N SER A 325 -3.59 8.09 6.06
CA SER A 325 -3.93 7.34 4.85
C SER A 325 -3.29 5.94 4.81
N LEU A 326 -3.76 5.09 3.91
CA LEU A 326 -3.12 3.81 3.61
C LEU A 326 -1.71 4.03 3.05
N LYS A 327 -1.53 5.04 2.20
CA LYS A 327 -0.24 5.45 1.63
C LYS A 327 0.78 5.75 2.73
N GLU A 328 0.43 6.64 3.67
CA GLU A 328 1.30 6.96 4.81
C GLU A 328 1.64 5.72 5.64
N GLY A 329 0.65 4.86 5.90
CA GLY A 329 0.86 3.61 6.62
C GLY A 329 1.84 2.63 5.94
N ILE A 330 1.83 2.56 4.61
CA ILE A 330 2.78 1.78 3.81
C ILE A 330 4.16 2.44 3.82
N GLU A 331 4.25 3.75 3.61
CA GLU A 331 5.50 4.51 3.62
C GLU A 331 6.21 4.45 4.99
N ASP A 332 5.43 4.50 6.07
CA ASP A 332 5.94 4.35 7.43
C ASP A 332 6.31 2.90 7.79
N GLY A 333 5.89 1.92 6.97
CA GLY A 333 6.12 0.50 7.20
C GLY A 333 5.22 -0.15 8.26
N PHE A 334 4.11 0.49 8.62
CA PHE A 334 3.11 -0.07 9.53
C PHE A 334 2.06 -0.91 8.81
N LEU A 335 1.87 -0.68 7.51
CA LEU A 335 0.96 -1.43 6.67
C LEU A 335 1.72 -2.09 5.52
N ALA A 336 1.22 -3.25 5.10
CA ALA A 336 1.80 -4.05 4.05
C ALA A 336 1.54 -3.41 2.67
N PRO A 337 2.57 -3.23 1.84
CA PRO A 337 2.38 -2.91 0.44
C PRO A 337 1.73 -4.07 -0.31
N TYR A 338 1.23 -3.80 -1.50
CA TYR A 338 0.50 -4.80 -2.28
C TYR A 338 0.87 -4.78 -3.76
N LYS A 339 0.71 -5.96 -4.39
CA LYS A 339 0.79 -6.15 -5.83
C LYS A 339 -0.61 -6.38 -6.38
N VAL A 340 -0.85 -5.95 -7.61
CA VAL A 340 -2.11 -6.19 -8.33
C VAL A 340 -1.83 -7.00 -9.58
N VAL A 341 -2.57 -8.09 -9.74
CA VAL A 341 -2.61 -8.90 -10.96
C VAL A 341 -4.04 -8.82 -11.51
N ARG A 342 -4.23 -8.12 -12.61
CA ARG A 342 -5.51 -8.05 -13.31
C ARG A 342 -5.60 -9.20 -14.29
N VAL A 343 -6.72 -9.91 -14.28
CA VAL A 343 -6.97 -11.07 -15.14
C VAL A 343 -8.19 -10.78 -15.98
N ASP A 344 -8.00 -10.58 -17.27
CA ASP A 344 -9.07 -10.41 -18.22
C ASP A 344 -9.55 -11.77 -18.74
N ILE A 345 -10.86 -11.99 -18.68
CA ILE A 345 -11.52 -13.19 -19.22
C ILE A 345 -12.24 -12.78 -20.50
N ASP A 346 -12.13 -13.59 -21.56
CA ASP A 346 -12.68 -13.29 -22.90
C ASP A 346 -14.19 -13.02 -22.86
N VAL A 347 -14.94 -13.85 -22.18
CA VAL A 347 -16.40 -13.70 -22.04
C VAL A 347 -16.77 -12.43 -21.23
N ASP A 348 -15.92 -11.99 -20.30
CA ASP A 348 -16.12 -10.75 -19.54
C ASP A 348 -15.93 -9.51 -20.43
N LEU A 349 -15.00 -9.58 -21.40
CA LEU A 349 -14.68 -8.48 -22.32
C LEU A 349 -15.62 -8.41 -23.51
N GLN A 350 -15.90 -9.54 -24.14
CA GLN A 350 -16.69 -9.63 -25.38
C GLN A 350 -18.19 -9.70 -25.10
N GLY A 351 -18.57 -10.14 -23.90
CA GLY A 351 -19.91 -10.51 -23.54
C GLY A 351 -20.31 -11.88 -24.15
N TRP A 352 -21.42 -12.38 -23.68
CA TRP A 352 -22.03 -13.62 -24.18
C TRP A 352 -23.50 -13.35 -24.59
N ARG A 353 -23.93 -13.95 -25.71
CA ARG A 353 -25.30 -13.86 -26.19
C ARG A 353 -25.88 -15.25 -26.45
N PRO A 354 -27.09 -15.56 -25.95
CA PRO A 354 -27.75 -16.85 -26.24
C PRO A 354 -28.06 -17.01 -27.72
N VAL A 355 -28.11 -18.25 -28.16
CA VAL A 355 -28.74 -18.56 -29.44
C VAL A 355 -30.26 -18.34 -29.32
N ARG A 356 -30.86 -17.80 -30.35
CA ARG A 356 -32.30 -17.45 -30.31
C ARG A 356 -33.15 -18.67 -29.89
N GLY A 357 -33.91 -18.51 -28.81
CA GLY A 357 -34.75 -19.58 -28.24
C GLY A 357 -33.99 -20.56 -27.34
N GLN A 358 -32.77 -20.23 -26.92
CA GLN A 358 -32.00 -21.05 -25.99
C GLN A 358 -32.62 -20.99 -24.59
N SER A 359 -32.76 -22.19 -24.01
CA SER A 359 -33.14 -22.31 -22.58
C SER A 359 -31.93 -22.60 -21.71
N ASP A 360 -32.03 -22.23 -20.46
CA ASP A 360 -31.03 -22.54 -19.42
C ASP A 360 -31.14 -24.03 -18.99
N LEU A 361 -30.30 -24.44 -18.04
CA LEU A 361 -30.29 -25.79 -17.50
C LEU A 361 -31.59 -26.17 -16.77
N ASN A 362 -32.39 -25.21 -16.36
CA ASN A 362 -33.67 -25.41 -15.71
C ASN A 362 -34.85 -25.43 -16.73
N GLY A 363 -34.56 -25.20 -18.01
CA GLY A 363 -35.53 -25.16 -19.11
C GLY A 363 -36.21 -23.77 -19.25
N GLU A 364 -35.73 -22.74 -18.55
CA GLU A 364 -36.24 -21.39 -18.71
C GLU A 364 -35.62 -20.70 -19.94
N LEU A 365 -36.45 -19.97 -20.69
CA LEU A 365 -36.02 -19.25 -21.87
C LEU A 365 -35.10 -18.08 -21.46
N ILE A 366 -33.90 -18.02 -22.05
CA ILE A 366 -32.92 -16.96 -21.78
C ILE A 366 -33.27 -15.75 -22.65
N ASP A 367 -33.26 -14.55 -22.04
CA ASP A 367 -33.51 -13.31 -22.76
C ASP A 367 -32.46 -13.06 -23.84
N ASP A 368 -32.94 -12.76 -25.08
CA ASP A 368 -32.03 -12.50 -26.22
C ASP A 368 -31.38 -11.11 -26.11
N ARG A 369 -30.32 -11.03 -25.29
CA ARG A 369 -29.47 -9.86 -25.13
C ARG A 369 -28.01 -10.26 -24.92
N ILE A 370 -27.10 -9.29 -25.00
CA ILE A 370 -25.71 -9.54 -24.61
C ILE A 370 -25.59 -9.44 -23.09
N TYR A 371 -25.07 -10.49 -22.48
CA TYR A 371 -24.69 -10.56 -21.09
C TYR A 371 -23.22 -10.21 -20.99
N ASN A 372 -22.84 -9.31 -20.09
CA ASN A 372 -21.48 -8.84 -19.90
C ASN A 372 -21.00 -9.07 -18.47
N GLN A 373 -19.78 -8.64 -18.16
CA GLN A 373 -19.15 -8.85 -16.86
C GLN A 373 -20.05 -8.46 -15.66
N LYS A 374 -20.94 -7.45 -15.80
CA LYS A 374 -21.86 -7.01 -14.73
C LYS A 374 -23.03 -7.97 -14.52
N ASP A 375 -23.35 -8.79 -15.52
CA ASP A 375 -24.43 -9.76 -15.48
C ASP A 375 -23.97 -11.10 -14.90
N PHE A 376 -22.70 -11.46 -15.08
CA PHE A 376 -22.17 -12.77 -14.66
C PHE A 376 -22.18 -12.89 -13.13
N ASP A 377 -22.66 -14.07 -12.69
CA ASP A 377 -22.93 -14.46 -11.31
C ASP A 377 -24.11 -13.71 -10.64
N ARG A 378 -24.72 -12.74 -11.33
CA ARG A 378 -25.89 -11.98 -10.86
C ARG A 378 -27.18 -12.41 -11.56
N THR A 379 -27.22 -12.33 -12.87
CA THR A 379 -28.37 -12.71 -13.72
C THR A 379 -28.04 -13.91 -14.63
N MET A 380 -26.76 -14.12 -14.92
CA MET A 380 -26.26 -15.20 -15.76
C MET A 380 -25.13 -15.93 -15.06
N VAL A 381 -25.21 -17.25 -14.95
CA VAL A 381 -24.17 -18.12 -14.37
C VAL A 381 -23.56 -18.96 -15.48
N ILE A 382 -22.24 -18.85 -15.61
CA ILE A 382 -21.41 -19.67 -16.53
C ILE A 382 -20.44 -20.47 -15.65
N ASP A 383 -20.68 -21.76 -15.51
CA ASP A 383 -19.87 -22.61 -14.61
C ASP A 383 -18.40 -22.67 -15.06
N GLU A 384 -18.13 -22.69 -16.36
CA GLU A 384 -16.77 -22.70 -16.92
C GLU A 384 -15.99 -21.43 -16.55
N ARG A 385 -16.66 -20.27 -16.41
CA ARG A 385 -16.03 -19.05 -15.92
C ARG A 385 -15.57 -19.21 -14.46
N THR A 386 -16.43 -19.76 -13.59
CA THR A 386 -16.09 -20.03 -12.19
C THR A 386 -14.94 -21.05 -12.10
N GLU A 387 -14.93 -22.09 -12.94
CA GLU A 387 -13.84 -23.06 -13.00
C GLU A 387 -12.52 -22.44 -13.47
N LEU A 388 -12.54 -21.55 -14.47
CA LEU A 388 -11.36 -20.84 -14.94
C LEU A 388 -10.76 -19.93 -13.84
N VAL A 389 -11.61 -19.19 -13.13
CA VAL A 389 -11.17 -18.37 -11.98
C VAL A 389 -10.54 -19.23 -10.89
N ALA A 390 -11.20 -20.35 -10.52
CA ALA A 390 -10.69 -21.30 -9.52
C ALA A 390 -9.36 -21.93 -9.96
N LYS A 391 -9.22 -22.25 -11.26
CA LYS A 391 -7.96 -22.76 -11.84
C LYS A 391 -6.85 -21.73 -11.74
N THR A 392 -7.12 -20.47 -12.10
CA THR A 392 -6.16 -19.37 -12.01
C THR A 392 -5.66 -19.17 -10.58
N ILE A 393 -6.56 -19.18 -9.59
CA ILE A 393 -6.21 -19.12 -8.17
C ILE A 393 -5.32 -20.29 -7.77
N THR A 394 -5.71 -21.52 -8.16
CA THR A 394 -4.97 -22.76 -7.85
C THR A 394 -3.56 -22.72 -8.45
N ASP A 395 -3.44 -22.34 -9.72
CA ASP A 395 -2.17 -22.26 -10.43
C ASP A 395 -1.27 -21.20 -9.81
N TYR A 396 -1.79 -20.03 -9.44
CA TYR A 396 -1.07 -19.00 -8.70
C TYR A 396 -0.52 -19.55 -7.36
N LEU A 397 -1.38 -20.19 -6.54
CA LEU A 397 -0.97 -20.71 -5.23
C LEU A 397 0.04 -21.86 -5.35
N LYS A 398 -0.09 -22.75 -6.34
CA LYS A 398 0.90 -23.83 -6.56
C LYS A 398 2.30 -23.32 -6.87
N ARG A 399 2.41 -22.15 -7.45
CA ARG A 399 3.70 -21.53 -7.83
C ARG A 399 4.29 -20.63 -6.77
N THR A 400 3.44 -19.98 -5.97
CA THR A 400 3.88 -19.18 -4.84
C THR A 400 4.01 -20.05 -3.58
N ASN A 401 2.91 -20.29 -2.90
CA ASN A 401 2.84 -21.22 -1.78
C ASN A 401 1.39 -21.70 -1.58
N PRO A 402 1.11 -23.01 -1.73
CA PRO A 402 -0.22 -23.57 -1.55
C PRO A 402 -0.84 -23.33 -0.16
N MET A 403 -0.04 -22.97 0.84
CA MET A 403 -0.49 -22.66 2.21
C MET A 403 -0.71 -21.19 2.48
N ASP A 404 -0.57 -20.32 1.48
CA ASP A 404 -0.82 -18.88 1.67
C ASP A 404 -2.31 -18.61 1.88
N LYS A 405 -2.64 -18.03 3.03
CA LYS A 405 -4.03 -17.74 3.40
C LYS A 405 -4.66 -16.77 2.40
N THR A 406 -5.76 -17.21 1.82
CA THR A 406 -6.42 -16.57 0.68
C THR A 406 -7.88 -16.27 0.99
N ILE A 407 -8.35 -15.07 0.63
CA ILE A 407 -9.76 -14.68 0.68
C ILE A 407 -10.25 -14.47 -0.75
N VAL A 408 -11.29 -15.20 -1.14
CA VAL A 408 -11.95 -15.09 -2.45
C VAL A 408 -13.30 -14.41 -2.25
N PHE A 409 -13.41 -13.16 -2.71
CA PHE A 409 -14.66 -12.40 -2.68
C PHE A 409 -15.52 -12.75 -3.89
N CYS A 410 -16.70 -13.28 -3.65
CA CYS A 410 -17.68 -13.74 -4.63
C CYS A 410 -18.90 -12.82 -4.65
N GLU A 411 -19.64 -12.77 -5.76
CA GLU A 411 -20.79 -11.89 -5.96
C GLU A 411 -21.88 -12.10 -4.90
N ASP A 412 -22.19 -13.38 -4.59
CA ASP A 412 -23.18 -13.79 -3.60
C ASP A 412 -22.85 -15.13 -2.94
N ILE A 413 -23.71 -15.59 -2.05
CA ILE A 413 -23.55 -16.86 -1.30
C ILE A 413 -23.53 -18.08 -2.24
N PRO A 414 -24.46 -18.22 -3.22
CA PRO A 414 -24.41 -19.29 -4.20
C PRO A 414 -23.11 -19.30 -5.03
N HIS A 415 -22.60 -18.15 -5.43
CA HIS A 415 -21.31 -18.04 -6.11
C HIS A 415 -20.16 -18.48 -5.21
N ALA A 416 -20.15 -18.09 -3.94
CA ALA A 416 -19.13 -18.54 -2.98
C ALA A 416 -19.12 -20.08 -2.83
N GLU A 417 -20.28 -20.72 -2.89
CA GLU A 417 -20.38 -22.18 -2.83
C GLU A 417 -19.90 -22.84 -4.13
N ARG A 418 -20.24 -22.32 -5.32
CA ARG A 418 -19.71 -22.83 -6.60
C ARG A 418 -18.19 -22.72 -6.66
N MET A 419 -17.65 -21.57 -6.27
CA MET A 419 -16.20 -21.30 -6.20
C MET A 419 -15.51 -22.27 -5.22
N ARG A 420 -16.07 -22.50 -4.03
CA ARG A 420 -15.56 -23.45 -3.05
C ARG A 420 -15.45 -24.84 -3.66
N ARG A 421 -16.51 -25.32 -4.33
CA ARG A 421 -16.57 -26.63 -4.98
C ARG A 421 -15.53 -26.76 -6.09
N ALA A 422 -15.39 -25.73 -6.93
CA ALA A 422 -14.39 -25.71 -7.99
C ALA A 422 -12.96 -25.77 -7.44
N LEU A 423 -12.66 -25.00 -6.40
CA LEU A 423 -11.35 -25.00 -5.74
C LEU A 423 -11.02 -26.33 -5.06
N ILE A 424 -12.00 -27.00 -4.43
CA ILE A 424 -11.84 -28.36 -3.86
C ILE A 424 -11.45 -29.36 -4.95
N ASN A 425 -12.17 -29.34 -6.08
CA ASN A 425 -11.94 -30.26 -7.18
C ASN A 425 -10.56 -30.08 -7.84
N LEU A 426 -10.02 -28.87 -7.85
CA LEU A 426 -8.71 -28.53 -8.41
C LEU A 426 -7.55 -28.77 -7.43
N ASN A 427 -7.82 -28.99 -6.13
CA ASN A 427 -6.83 -29.17 -5.08
C ASN A 427 -7.03 -30.49 -4.29
N PRO A 428 -7.23 -31.64 -4.95
CA PRO A 428 -7.60 -32.90 -4.28
C PRO A 428 -6.54 -33.39 -3.27
N GLU A 429 -5.26 -33.15 -3.53
CA GLU A 429 -4.18 -33.56 -2.63
C GLU A 429 -4.21 -32.78 -1.31
N MET A 430 -4.45 -31.45 -1.37
CA MET A 430 -4.52 -30.61 -0.20
C MET A 430 -5.78 -30.88 0.63
N VAL A 431 -6.91 -31.11 -0.05
CA VAL A 431 -8.19 -31.46 0.60
C VAL A 431 -8.11 -32.84 1.28
N LYS A 432 -7.42 -33.82 0.69
CA LYS A 432 -7.16 -35.12 1.34
C LYS A 432 -6.28 -35.03 2.59
N ARG A 433 -5.39 -34.02 2.65
CA ARG A 433 -4.59 -33.74 3.87
C ARG A 433 -5.44 -33.12 4.96
N ASN A 434 -6.35 -32.21 4.59
CA ASN A 434 -7.31 -31.59 5.51
C ASN A 434 -8.52 -31.06 4.73
N ASP A 435 -9.71 -31.53 5.10
CA ASP A 435 -11.00 -31.15 4.54
C ASP A 435 -11.32 -29.65 4.65
N LYS A 436 -10.68 -28.96 5.61
CA LYS A 436 -10.79 -27.51 5.81
C LYS A 436 -9.83 -26.67 4.94
N TYR A 437 -9.15 -27.26 3.96
CA TYR A 437 -8.28 -26.51 3.06
C TYR A 437 -9.02 -25.38 2.36
N VAL A 438 -10.22 -25.67 1.84
CA VAL A 438 -11.12 -24.68 1.23
C VAL A 438 -12.43 -24.65 2.00
N MET A 439 -12.79 -23.51 2.56
CA MET A 439 -14.05 -23.34 3.29
C MET A 439 -14.85 -22.14 2.78
N LYS A 440 -16.17 -22.26 2.81
CA LYS A 440 -17.09 -21.14 2.68
C LYS A 440 -17.26 -20.47 4.05
N ILE A 441 -17.10 -19.14 4.13
CA ILE A 441 -17.37 -18.36 5.32
C ILE A 441 -18.34 -17.22 4.94
N THR A 442 -19.61 -17.45 5.15
CA THR A 442 -20.72 -16.55 4.81
C THR A 442 -21.68 -16.35 5.98
N GLY A 443 -22.57 -15.37 5.88
CA GLY A 443 -23.48 -15.03 6.97
C GLY A 443 -24.51 -16.10 7.31
N ASP A 444 -24.83 -16.99 6.40
CA ASP A 444 -25.77 -18.10 6.53
C ASP A 444 -25.15 -19.41 7.06
N ASP A 445 -23.82 -19.50 7.12
CA ASP A 445 -23.07 -20.71 7.45
C ASP A 445 -22.48 -20.63 8.86
N GLU A 446 -23.12 -21.32 9.83
CA GLU A 446 -22.67 -21.34 11.22
C GLU A 446 -21.32 -22.09 11.39
N GLU A 447 -21.08 -23.16 10.62
CA GLU A 447 -19.81 -23.88 10.67
C GLU A 447 -18.66 -23.01 10.13
N GLY A 448 -18.89 -22.34 9.01
CA GLY A 448 -17.93 -21.39 8.42
C GLY A 448 -17.63 -20.24 9.39
N LYS A 449 -18.65 -19.66 10.02
CA LYS A 449 -18.45 -18.60 11.05
C LYS A 449 -17.57 -19.09 12.20
N GLY A 450 -17.75 -20.34 12.66
CA GLY A 450 -16.92 -20.97 13.68
C GLY A 450 -15.46 -21.09 13.31
N GLN A 451 -15.13 -21.13 12.02
CA GLN A 451 -13.73 -21.22 11.53
C GLN A 451 -13.06 -19.83 11.32
N LEU A 452 -13.78 -18.73 11.47
CA LEU A 452 -13.29 -17.39 11.27
C LEU A 452 -12.08 -17.06 12.15
N GLN A 453 -12.14 -17.46 13.43
CA GLN A 453 -11.03 -17.29 14.37
C GLN A 453 -9.82 -18.14 13.96
N ASN A 454 -10.02 -19.39 13.53
CA ASN A 454 -8.94 -20.26 13.07
C ASN A 454 -8.27 -19.71 11.82
N PHE A 455 -9.04 -19.13 10.87
CA PHE A 455 -8.49 -18.48 9.70
C PHE A 455 -7.61 -17.26 10.06
N SER A 456 -8.01 -16.51 11.08
CA SER A 456 -7.31 -15.30 11.53
C SER A 456 -6.11 -15.59 12.44
N ASP A 457 -6.04 -16.76 13.07
CA ASP A 457 -4.98 -17.15 14.00
C ASP A 457 -3.71 -17.57 13.23
N LYS A 458 -2.57 -16.92 13.54
CA LYS A 458 -1.27 -17.23 12.95
C LYS A 458 -0.72 -18.62 13.31
N LYS A 459 -1.21 -19.23 14.38
CA LYS A 459 -0.81 -20.57 14.83
C LYS A 459 -1.62 -21.70 14.20
N LYS A 460 -2.70 -21.36 13.49
CA LYS A 460 -3.58 -22.33 12.83
C LYS A 460 -3.32 -22.34 11.33
N GLU A 461 -2.96 -23.52 10.82
CA GLU A 461 -2.72 -23.72 9.38
C GLU A 461 -4.04 -23.64 8.58
N TRP A 462 -5.12 -24.22 9.10
CA TRP A 462 -6.41 -24.38 8.44
C TRP A 462 -7.48 -23.44 9.02
N PRO A 463 -8.42 -22.93 8.22
CA PRO A 463 -8.53 -22.97 6.74
C PRO A 463 -7.43 -22.18 6.02
N VAL A 464 -7.16 -22.53 4.74
CA VAL A 464 -6.20 -21.82 3.88
C VAL A 464 -6.93 -20.92 2.89
N ILE A 465 -7.87 -21.46 2.12
CA ILE A 465 -8.66 -20.69 1.16
C ILE A 465 -10.07 -20.51 1.71
N VAL A 466 -10.54 -19.27 1.74
CA VAL A 466 -11.89 -18.92 2.19
C VAL A 466 -12.65 -18.24 1.07
N THR A 467 -13.80 -18.80 0.68
CA THR A 467 -14.76 -18.14 -0.22
C THR A 467 -15.83 -17.41 0.58
N THR A 468 -16.12 -16.15 0.22
CA THR A 468 -17.06 -15.30 0.95
C THR A 468 -17.78 -14.33 0.03
N SER A 469 -18.94 -13.82 0.43
CA SER A 469 -19.61 -12.74 -0.28
C SER A 469 -19.40 -11.38 0.44
N GLU A 470 -19.84 -11.25 1.68
CA GLU A 470 -19.77 -9.98 2.42
C GLU A 470 -19.18 -10.09 3.82
N LEU A 471 -19.30 -11.26 4.48
CA LEU A 471 -18.94 -11.40 5.89
C LEU A 471 -17.50 -10.98 6.19
N MET A 472 -16.55 -11.31 5.29
CA MET A 472 -15.13 -10.98 5.45
C MET A 472 -14.77 -9.54 5.05
N THR A 473 -15.71 -8.78 4.48
CA THR A 473 -15.45 -7.40 4.06
C THR A 473 -15.13 -6.51 5.25
N THR A 474 -15.79 -6.72 6.39
CA THR A 474 -15.63 -5.88 7.59
C THR A 474 -15.51 -6.68 8.86
N GLY A 475 -14.96 -6.08 9.91
CA GLY A 475 -14.96 -6.59 11.27
C GLY A 475 -13.97 -7.73 11.56
N VAL A 476 -13.33 -8.30 10.58
CA VAL A 476 -12.42 -9.44 10.77
C VAL A 476 -10.95 -8.99 10.75
N ASN A 477 -10.22 -9.35 11.80
CA ASN A 477 -8.80 -9.02 11.91
C ASN A 477 -7.93 -10.14 11.34
N VAL A 478 -7.74 -10.18 10.01
CA VAL A 478 -6.91 -11.21 9.35
C VAL A 478 -5.49 -10.68 9.12
N LYS A 479 -4.55 -11.04 10.00
CA LYS A 479 -3.14 -10.66 9.84
C LYS A 479 -2.37 -11.56 8.87
N THR A 480 -2.88 -12.74 8.60
CA THR A 480 -2.21 -13.81 7.85
C THR A 480 -2.57 -13.85 6.36
N CYS A 481 -3.54 -13.05 5.89
CA CYS A 481 -3.98 -13.05 4.50
C CYS A 481 -2.89 -12.54 3.56
N LYS A 482 -2.43 -13.37 2.63
CA LYS A 482 -1.41 -13.04 1.62
C LYS A 482 -1.97 -12.89 0.21
N LEU A 483 -3.16 -13.41 -0.05
CA LEU A 483 -3.83 -13.31 -1.34
C LEU A 483 -5.29 -12.88 -1.15
N ILE A 484 -5.68 -11.81 -1.86
CA ILE A 484 -7.06 -11.38 -1.99
C ILE A 484 -7.48 -11.57 -3.44
N VAL A 485 -8.61 -12.23 -3.66
CA VAL A 485 -9.18 -12.44 -4.99
C VAL A 485 -10.48 -11.68 -5.10
N LEU A 486 -10.60 -10.83 -6.12
CA LEU A 486 -11.77 -10.02 -6.41
C LEU A 486 -12.53 -10.61 -7.61
N ASP A 487 -13.47 -11.50 -7.34
CA ASP A 487 -14.43 -12.00 -8.30
C ASP A 487 -15.87 -11.56 -7.93
N GLN A 488 -15.96 -10.31 -7.52
CA GLN A 488 -17.16 -9.61 -7.13
C GLN A 488 -17.21 -8.22 -7.75
N THR A 489 -18.39 -7.82 -8.22
CA THR A 489 -18.61 -6.44 -8.66
C THR A 489 -18.62 -5.51 -7.44
N ILE A 490 -17.60 -4.67 -7.33
CA ILE A 490 -17.51 -3.68 -6.25
C ILE A 490 -18.14 -2.38 -6.76
N ARG A 491 -19.08 -1.79 -5.98
CA ARG A 491 -19.84 -0.61 -6.38
C ARG A 491 -19.49 0.64 -5.60
N SER A 492 -18.68 0.53 -4.55
CA SER A 492 -18.26 1.68 -3.76
C SER A 492 -16.79 1.64 -3.40
N MET A 493 -16.15 2.80 -3.36
CA MET A 493 -14.79 3.02 -2.88
C MET A 493 -14.59 2.47 -1.47
N THR A 494 -15.59 2.66 -0.61
CA THR A 494 -15.58 2.19 0.78
C THR A 494 -15.45 0.67 0.87
N LYS A 495 -16.30 -0.07 0.12
CA LYS A 495 -16.24 -1.54 0.08
C LYS A 495 -14.88 -2.01 -0.45
N PHE A 496 -14.36 -1.36 -1.48
CA PHE A 496 -13.04 -1.64 -2.03
C PHE A 496 -11.94 -1.49 -0.97
N LYS A 497 -11.87 -0.33 -0.30
CA LYS A 497 -10.87 -0.05 0.74
C LYS A 497 -10.97 -1.00 1.94
N GLN A 498 -12.17 -1.42 2.31
CA GLN A 498 -12.36 -2.40 3.37
C GLN A 498 -11.85 -3.80 2.99
N ILE A 499 -12.08 -4.22 1.74
CA ILE A 499 -11.56 -5.49 1.22
C ILE A 499 -10.04 -5.48 1.19
N ILE A 500 -9.42 -4.46 0.61
CA ILE A 500 -7.96 -4.30 0.57
C ILE A 500 -7.40 -4.28 1.99
N GLY A 501 -8.06 -3.58 2.90
CA GLY A 501 -7.70 -3.51 4.30
C GLY A 501 -7.58 -4.86 5.01
N ARG A 502 -8.09 -5.97 4.44
CA ARG A 502 -7.85 -7.33 4.97
C ARG A 502 -6.42 -7.78 4.74
N GLY A 503 -5.80 -7.32 3.65
CA GLY A 503 -4.40 -7.63 3.30
C GLY A 503 -3.36 -6.69 3.94
N THR A 504 -3.72 -5.49 4.35
CA THR A 504 -2.75 -4.43 4.72
C THR A 504 -1.97 -4.66 6.01
N ARG A 505 -2.36 -5.61 6.85
CA ARG A 505 -1.65 -5.87 8.10
C ARG A 505 -0.37 -6.65 7.88
N ILE A 506 0.70 -6.22 8.56
CA ILE A 506 1.99 -6.91 8.58
C ILE A 506 1.99 -7.92 9.74
N GLU A 507 2.50 -9.13 9.50
CA GLU A 507 2.76 -10.14 10.52
C GLU A 507 4.11 -10.81 10.23
N GLN A 508 5.18 -10.26 10.78
CA GLN A 508 6.55 -10.69 10.50
C GLN A 508 6.82 -12.13 10.92
N ASP A 509 6.28 -12.56 12.06
CA ASP A 509 6.45 -13.93 12.56
C ASP A 509 5.80 -14.97 11.63
N TYR A 510 4.80 -14.57 10.85
CA TYR A 510 4.15 -15.40 9.83
C TYR A 510 4.81 -15.26 8.45
N GLY A 511 5.85 -14.43 8.33
CA GLY A 511 6.50 -14.13 7.04
C GLY A 511 5.60 -13.34 6.10
N LYS A 512 4.64 -12.53 6.63
CA LYS A 512 3.80 -11.67 5.83
C LYS A 512 4.25 -10.22 5.93
N LEU A 513 4.92 -9.75 4.90
CA LEU A 513 5.36 -8.36 4.74
C LEU A 513 4.58 -7.61 3.64
N TRP A 514 3.95 -8.33 2.73
CA TRP A 514 3.17 -7.81 1.60
C TRP A 514 2.05 -8.79 1.24
N PHE A 515 1.17 -8.42 0.30
CA PHE A 515 0.11 -9.28 -0.21
C PHE A 515 -0.16 -9.03 -1.69
N THR A 516 -0.88 -9.94 -2.34
CA THR A 516 -1.29 -9.82 -3.74
C THR A 516 -2.80 -9.70 -3.85
N ILE A 517 -3.25 -8.96 -4.84
CA ILE A 517 -4.66 -8.87 -5.27
C ILE A 517 -4.76 -9.48 -6.66
N LEU A 518 -5.55 -10.54 -6.83
CA LEU A 518 -6.00 -11.02 -8.13
C LEU A 518 -7.36 -10.39 -8.44
N ASP A 519 -7.42 -9.58 -9.49
CA ASP A 519 -8.61 -8.80 -9.83
C ASP A 519 -9.22 -9.25 -11.16
N PHE A 520 -10.38 -9.94 -11.10
CA PHE A 520 -11.14 -10.41 -12.25
C PHE A 520 -12.26 -9.44 -12.66
N LYS A 521 -12.54 -8.40 -11.87
CA LYS A 521 -13.67 -7.48 -12.08
C LYS A 521 -13.24 -6.02 -12.26
N LYS A 522 -11.93 -5.75 -12.46
CA LYS A 522 -11.34 -4.41 -12.65
C LYS A 522 -11.60 -3.42 -11.51
N ALA A 523 -11.84 -3.95 -10.30
CA ALA A 523 -12.11 -3.12 -9.14
C ALA A 523 -10.92 -2.22 -8.76
N THR A 524 -9.70 -2.72 -8.97
CA THR A 524 -8.45 -1.98 -8.72
C THR A 524 -8.22 -0.83 -9.70
N GLU A 525 -8.87 -0.83 -10.86
CA GLU A 525 -8.85 0.26 -11.82
C GLU A 525 -9.89 1.33 -11.49
N LEU A 526 -11.10 0.89 -11.11
CA LEU A 526 -12.23 1.78 -10.84
C LEU A 526 -12.09 2.59 -9.56
N PHE A 527 -11.40 2.06 -8.54
CA PHE A 527 -11.38 2.62 -7.20
C PHE A 527 -9.98 2.97 -6.69
N ALA A 528 -8.97 3.00 -7.53
CA ALA A 528 -7.64 3.46 -7.14
C ALA A 528 -7.67 4.95 -6.78
N ASP A 529 -7.22 5.29 -5.58
CA ASP A 529 -7.02 6.66 -5.11
C ASP A 529 -5.56 6.81 -4.66
N GLU A 530 -4.71 7.27 -5.59
CA GLU A 530 -3.26 7.36 -5.38
C GLU A 530 -2.87 8.24 -4.19
N ARG A 531 -3.69 9.24 -3.87
CA ARG A 531 -3.41 10.17 -2.77
C ARG A 531 -3.63 9.51 -1.40
N PHE A 532 -4.64 8.63 -1.30
CA PHE A 532 -5.00 7.97 -0.05
C PHE A 532 -4.47 6.53 0.03
N ASP A 533 -4.63 5.74 -1.03
CA ASP A 533 -4.28 4.32 -1.05
C ASP A 533 -2.80 4.07 -1.38
N GLY A 534 -2.13 5.06 -1.95
CA GLY A 534 -0.79 4.91 -2.50
C GLY A 534 -0.80 4.16 -3.83
N ILE A 535 0.38 4.03 -4.40
CA ILE A 535 0.61 3.30 -5.65
C ILE A 535 0.91 1.84 -5.30
N PRO A 536 0.28 0.85 -5.96
CA PRO A 536 0.71 -0.55 -5.82
C PRO A 536 2.19 -0.71 -6.19
N GLU A 537 2.92 -1.59 -5.53
CA GLU A 537 4.33 -1.85 -5.88
C GLU A 537 4.46 -2.37 -7.34
N LYS A 538 3.47 -3.11 -7.81
CA LYS A 538 3.36 -3.55 -9.21
C LYS A 538 1.91 -3.81 -9.58
N VAL A 539 1.53 -3.45 -10.81
CA VAL A 539 0.28 -3.85 -11.45
C VAL A 539 0.64 -4.70 -12.68
N MET A 540 0.13 -5.91 -12.77
CA MET A 540 0.30 -6.81 -13.91
C MET A 540 -1.07 -7.12 -14.52
N GLU A 541 -1.15 -7.10 -15.85
CA GLU A 541 -2.22 -7.74 -16.59
C GLU A 541 -1.71 -9.12 -17.05
N ALA A 542 -2.32 -10.18 -16.49
CA ALA A 542 -1.80 -11.51 -16.63
C ALA A 542 -2.12 -12.10 -18.02
N THR A 543 -1.11 -12.64 -18.70
CA THR A 543 -1.27 -13.59 -19.80
C THR A 543 -1.51 -15.02 -19.25
N PRO A 544 -2.02 -15.97 -20.06
CA PRO A 544 -2.05 -17.38 -19.66
C PRO A 544 -0.68 -17.93 -19.26
N ASN A 545 0.41 -17.37 -19.80
CA ASN A 545 1.78 -17.74 -19.46
C ASN A 545 2.26 -17.04 -18.19
N ASP A 546 1.84 -15.80 -17.89
CA ASP A 546 2.22 -15.03 -16.69
C ASP A 546 1.50 -15.51 -15.43
N ILE A 547 0.29 -16.04 -15.58
CA ILE A 547 -0.35 -16.84 -14.52
C ILE A 547 0.52 -18.04 -14.20
N SER A 548 1.29 -18.48 -15.21
CA SER A 548 2.27 -19.55 -15.09
C SER A 548 3.53 -19.16 -14.33
N ASP A 549 3.96 -17.92 -14.30
CA ASP A 549 5.06 -17.42 -13.48
C ASP A 549 4.85 -15.93 -13.16
N PRO A 550 4.06 -15.61 -12.13
CA PRO A 550 3.80 -14.22 -11.73
C PRO A 550 5.05 -13.48 -11.24
N ASP A 551 6.16 -14.18 -11.10
CA ASP A 551 7.46 -13.65 -10.70
C ASP A 551 8.52 -13.75 -11.80
N SER A 552 8.20 -14.16 -13.03
CA SER A 552 9.16 -14.28 -14.13
C SER A 552 9.83 -12.96 -14.55
N GLY A 553 9.34 -11.82 -14.12
CA GLY A 553 10.00 -10.53 -14.22
C GLY A 553 10.79 -10.10 -12.97
N PHE A 554 11.18 -11.04 -12.06
CA PHE A 554 11.76 -10.70 -10.75
C PHE A 554 13.04 -11.49 -10.42
N ASN A 555 13.65 -12.16 -11.36
CA ASN A 555 14.98 -12.78 -11.15
C ASN A 555 16.11 -11.73 -11.25
N GLU A 556 16.02 -10.66 -10.46
CA GLU A 556 17.20 -9.92 -10.07
C GLU A 556 17.78 -10.58 -8.83
N THR A 557 18.92 -11.21 -8.99
CA THR A 557 19.83 -11.57 -7.90
C THR A 557 20.04 -10.33 -7.03
N LEU A 558 19.72 -10.46 -5.75
CA LEU A 558 20.18 -9.50 -4.74
C LEU A 558 21.71 -9.54 -4.73
N GLU A 559 22.35 -8.69 -5.50
CA GLU A 559 23.69 -8.26 -5.10
C GLU A 559 23.50 -7.46 -3.83
N GLU A 560 24.21 -7.87 -2.79
CA GLU A 560 24.31 -7.16 -1.53
C GLU A 560 24.85 -5.75 -1.81
N GLU A 561 23.95 -4.80 -2.09
CA GLU A 561 24.32 -3.40 -2.00
C GLU A 561 24.61 -3.09 -0.54
N THR A 562 25.88 -2.89 -0.26
CA THR A 562 26.36 -2.31 0.99
C THR A 562 25.61 -0.99 1.26
N PRO A 563 25.28 -0.69 2.55
CA PRO A 563 24.32 0.38 2.91
C PRO A 563 24.82 1.81 2.76
N ASP A 564 25.79 2.12 1.92
CA ASP A 564 26.51 3.40 1.96
C ASP A 564 26.33 4.34 0.76
N VAL A 565 25.36 4.14 -0.12
CA VAL A 565 25.18 5.06 -1.26
C VAL A 565 23.73 5.53 -1.39
N PHE A 566 23.20 6.20 -0.37
CA PHE A 566 22.16 7.20 -0.52
C PHE A 566 22.54 8.43 0.31
N ALA A 567 23.46 9.21 -0.24
CA ALA A 567 23.61 10.61 0.12
C ALA A 567 22.41 11.37 -0.45
N ASP A 568 21.75 12.09 0.43
CA ASP A 568 20.94 13.28 0.27
C ASP A 568 20.63 13.71 -1.18
N GLU A 569 19.46 13.36 -1.71
CA GLU A 569 18.82 14.14 -2.74
C GLU A 569 17.77 15.05 -2.08
N ASP A 570 18.04 16.34 -2.19
CA ASP A 570 17.22 17.47 -1.75
C ASP A 570 15.82 17.41 -2.36
N ILE A 571 14.81 17.27 -1.52
CA ILE A 571 13.42 17.56 -1.91
C ILE A 571 13.19 19.06 -1.66
N ASN A 572 13.43 19.87 -2.66
CA ASN A 572 12.86 21.20 -2.75
C ASN A 572 11.40 21.07 -3.18
N GLY A 573 10.49 21.20 -2.22
CA GLY A 573 9.08 21.38 -2.49
C GLY A 573 8.84 22.80 -2.99
N ALA A 574 8.36 22.92 -4.23
CA ALA A 574 7.74 24.12 -4.74
C ALA A 574 6.22 23.97 -4.59
N ASP A 575 5.62 24.92 -3.88
CA ASP A 575 4.18 25.13 -3.84
C ASP A 575 3.69 25.50 -5.24
N GLU A 576 2.75 24.74 -5.77
CA GLU A 576 1.91 25.16 -6.90
C GLU A 576 0.44 24.94 -6.57
N ASP A 577 -0.33 26.03 -6.78
CA ASP A 577 -1.77 26.17 -6.60
C ASP A 577 -2.59 25.14 -7.41
N PRO A 578 -3.75 24.70 -6.91
CA PRO A 578 -4.58 23.74 -7.61
C PRO A 578 -5.36 24.37 -8.76
N ALA A 579 -5.04 23.97 -9.97
CA ALA A 579 -5.82 24.30 -11.17
C ALA A 579 -7.20 23.62 -11.13
N THR A 580 -8.21 24.45 -11.27
CA THR A 580 -9.63 24.12 -11.38
C THR A 580 -9.90 23.38 -12.69
N TYR A 581 -10.36 22.13 -12.62
CA TYR A 581 -10.92 21.43 -13.79
C TYR A 581 -12.44 21.49 -13.78
N THR A 582 -12.99 22.13 -14.78
CA THR A 582 -14.41 22.13 -15.10
C THR A 582 -14.79 20.80 -15.76
N THR A 583 -15.67 20.05 -15.11
CA THR A 583 -16.33 18.87 -15.68
C THR A 583 -17.57 19.31 -16.46
N SER A 584 -17.63 18.92 -17.72
CA SER A 584 -18.82 19.03 -18.55
C SER A 584 -19.86 17.99 -18.13
N THR A 585 -21.01 18.50 -17.73
CA THR A 585 -22.23 17.74 -17.42
C THR A 585 -22.85 17.15 -18.69
N MET A 586 -23.09 15.85 -18.72
CA MET A 586 -24.20 15.28 -19.47
C MET A 586 -25.23 14.70 -18.51
N GLY A 587 -26.39 15.33 -18.53
CA GLY A 587 -27.51 14.97 -17.69
C GLY A 587 -28.28 13.76 -18.22
N GLY A 588 -28.92 13.07 -17.32
CA GLY A 588 -29.86 12.01 -17.57
C GLY A 588 -30.45 11.53 -16.25
N SER A 589 -31.28 12.35 -15.62
CA SER A 589 -32.03 11.96 -14.44
C SER A 589 -33.34 11.28 -14.85
N GLY A 590 -33.44 9.97 -14.53
CA GLY A 590 -34.70 9.26 -14.41
C GLY A 590 -34.80 8.66 -13.01
N PRO A 591 -35.97 8.68 -12.34
CA PRO A 591 -36.12 8.15 -10.99
C PRO A 591 -35.93 6.63 -10.98
N LEU A 592 -35.17 6.14 -9.99
CA LEU A 592 -35.02 4.73 -9.74
C LEU A 592 -36.33 4.19 -9.13
N PRO A 593 -36.80 3.01 -9.57
CA PRO A 593 -37.97 2.37 -8.97
C PRO A 593 -37.63 1.84 -7.56
N GLU A 594 -38.60 1.91 -6.67
CA GLU A 594 -38.62 1.32 -5.34
C GLU A 594 -38.26 -0.17 -5.38
N GLU A 595 -37.46 -0.64 -4.44
CA GLU A 595 -37.10 -2.05 -4.29
C GLU A 595 -38.31 -2.88 -3.86
N GLU A 596 -39.01 -3.44 -4.83
CA GLU A 596 -39.80 -4.66 -4.60
C GLU A 596 -38.84 -5.84 -4.48
N ASP A 597 -39.14 -6.74 -3.52
CA ASP A 597 -38.50 -8.05 -3.27
C ASP A 597 -38.54 -8.94 -4.54
N ASN A 598 -37.68 -8.60 -5.51
CA ASN A 598 -37.55 -9.32 -6.76
C ASN A 598 -36.30 -10.17 -6.63
N ARG A 599 -36.47 -11.46 -6.26
CA ARG A 599 -35.43 -12.46 -6.49
C ARG A 599 -35.06 -12.41 -7.96
N VAL A 600 -33.91 -11.78 -8.28
CA VAL A 600 -33.39 -11.67 -9.63
C VAL A 600 -33.26 -13.09 -10.18
N ARG A 601 -34.00 -13.42 -11.25
CA ARG A 601 -33.91 -14.71 -11.91
C ARG A 601 -32.49 -14.88 -12.44
N LYS A 602 -31.85 -16.01 -12.12
CA LYS A 602 -30.53 -16.37 -12.62
C LYS A 602 -30.64 -17.48 -13.65
N PHE A 603 -30.11 -17.25 -14.85
CA PHE A 603 -29.98 -18.26 -15.90
C PHE A 603 -28.68 -19.03 -15.71
N HIS A 604 -28.71 -20.35 -15.78
CA HIS A 604 -27.56 -21.26 -15.68
C HIS A 604 -27.24 -21.89 -17.00
N ILE A 605 -26.02 -21.77 -17.50
CA ILE A 605 -25.59 -22.35 -18.78
C ILE A 605 -24.26 -23.07 -18.62
N ASN A 606 -24.09 -24.14 -19.49
CA ASN A 606 -22.84 -24.88 -19.66
C ASN A 606 -22.45 -24.91 -21.14
N GLY A 607 -21.22 -25.33 -21.43
CA GLY A 607 -20.71 -25.49 -22.78
C GLY A 607 -20.21 -24.19 -23.41
N VAL A 608 -19.92 -23.17 -22.61
CA VAL A 608 -19.31 -21.92 -23.06
C VAL A 608 -17.80 -22.07 -23.03
N THR A 609 -17.13 -21.81 -24.15
CA THR A 609 -15.66 -21.75 -24.18
C THR A 609 -15.22 -20.44 -23.50
N VAL A 610 -14.39 -20.54 -22.49
CA VAL A 610 -13.88 -19.41 -21.71
C VAL A 610 -12.36 -19.46 -21.61
N GLY A 611 -11.69 -18.35 -21.89
CA GLY A 611 -10.24 -18.25 -21.88
C GLY A 611 -9.75 -16.95 -21.20
N VAL A 612 -8.52 -16.98 -20.70
CA VAL A 612 -7.84 -15.75 -20.26
C VAL A 612 -7.25 -15.07 -21.47
N VAL A 613 -7.57 -13.77 -21.64
CA VAL A 613 -7.06 -12.95 -22.73
C VAL A 613 -6.01 -12.03 -22.16
N SER A 614 -4.80 -12.12 -22.71
CA SER A 614 -3.70 -11.21 -22.38
C SER A 614 -3.88 -9.92 -23.13
N GLN A 615 -3.80 -8.77 -22.49
CA GLN A 615 -3.74 -7.55 -23.25
C GLN A 615 -2.95 -6.35 -22.75
N ARG A 616 -2.63 -6.15 -21.47
CA ARG A 616 -1.92 -4.88 -21.11
C ARG A 616 -1.12 -4.99 -19.82
N VAL A 617 0.15 -4.61 -19.89
CA VAL A 617 0.93 -4.24 -18.72
C VAL A 617 0.66 -2.77 -18.43
N GLN A 618 0.22 -2.45 -17.21
CA GLN A 618 0.08 -1.08 -16.74
C GLN A 618 1.24 -0.79 -15.79
N TYR A 619 1.97 0.29 -16.04
CA TYR A 619 3.06 0.75 -15.20
C TYR A 619 2.90 2.24 -14.97
N TYR A 620 3.55 2.70 -13.92
CA TYR A 620 3.59 4.10 -13.59
C TYR A 620 4.83 4.72 -14.23
N ASP A 621 4.67 5.90 -14.87
CA ASP A 621 5.79 6.68 -15.37
C ASP A 621 6.63 7.24 -14.21
N ALA A 622 7.73 7.93 -14.55
CA ALA A 622 8.61 8.56 -13.56
C ALA A 622 7.88 9.57 -12.65
N ASP A 623 6.75 10.13 -13.12
CA ASP A 623 5.92 11.09 -12.39
C ASP A 623 4.80 10.40 -11.57
N GLY A 624 4.75 9.05 -11.55
CA GLY A 624 3.74 8.27 -10.84
C GLY A 624 2.36 8.26 -11.50
N ARG A 625 2.25 8.56 -12.79
CA ARG A 625 0.98 8.50 -13.53
C ARG A 625 0.80 7.13 -14.17
N LEU A 626 -0.42 6.60 -14.06
CA LEU A 626 -0.76 5.32 -14.71
C LEU A 626 -0.76 5.49 -16.23
N VAL A 627 0.14 4.77 -16.90
CA VAL A 627 0.22 4.73 -18.35
C VAL A 627 -0.57 3.53 -18.87
N THR A 628 -1.65 3.79 -19.58
CA THR A 628 -2.58 2.79 -20.14
C THR A 628 -2.24 2.41 -21.59
N GLU A 629 -1.10 2.85 -22.09
CA GLU A 629 -0.60 2.53 -23.44
C GLU A 629 0.13 1.20 -23.43
N SER A 630 0.24 0.53 -24.59
CA SER A 630 1.14 -0.62 -24.70
C SER A 630 2.57 -0.18 -24.35
N PHE A 631 3.36 -1.04 -23.74
CA PHE A 631 4.73 -0.68 -23.36
C PHE A 631 5.58 -0.30 -24.57
N LYS A 632 5.33 -0.91 -25.72
CA LYS A 632 5.93 -0.54 -27.01
C LYS A 632 5.62 0.92 -27.39
N ASP A 633 4.36 1.35 -27.23
CA ASP A 633 3.95 2.72 -27.57
C ASP A 633 4.56 3.74 -26.60
N TYR A 634 4.61 3.41 -25.31
CA TYR A 634 5.28 4.24 -24.31
C TYR A 634 6.79 4.36 -24.60
N THR A 635 7.48 3.24 -24.80
CA THR A 635 8.91 3.20 -25.15
C THR A 635 9.16 4.01 -26.42
N ARG A 636 8.32 3.80 -27.44
CA ARG A 636 8.41 4.54 -28.71
C ARG A 636 8.27 6.05 -28.50
N LYS A 637 7.26 6.50 -27.75
CA LYS A 637 7.04 7.93 -27.48
C LYS A 637 8.18 8.53 -26.65
N THR A 638 8.66 7.81 -25.64
CA THR A 638 9.75 8.27 -24.77
C THR A 638 11.04 8.47 -25.56
N VAL A 639 11.44 7.48 -26.33
CA VAL A 639 12.67 7.57 -27.15
C VAL A 639 12.56 8.61 -28.27
N LEU A 640 11.39 8.71 -28.96
CA LEU A 640 11.18 9.70 -30.01
C LEU A 640 11.17 11.15 -29.51
N LYS A 641 10.93 11.42 -28.23
CA LYS A 641 11.07 12.76 -27.66
C LYS A 641 12.52 13.26 -27.70
N GLU A 642 13.48 12.36 -27.50
CA GLU A 642 14.90 12.68 -27.47
C GLU A 642 15.62 12.42 -28.79
N CYS A 643 15.24 11.36 -29.48
CA CYS A 643 15.84 10.91 -30.73
C CYS A 643 14.76 10.75 -31.79
N ALA A 644 14.49 11.83 -32.54
CA ALA A 644 13.40 11.88 -33.52
C ALA A 644 13.62 10.93 -34.72
N SER A 645 14.88 10.51 -34.99
CA SER A 645 15.23 9.60 -36.06
C SER A 645 16.16 8.48 -35.58
N LEU A 646 16.20 7.38 -36.35
CA LEU A 646 17.14 6.29 -36.10
C LEU A 646 18.60 6.79 -36.12
N ASP A 647 18.95 7.70 -37.06
CA ASP A 647 20.30 8.23 -37.17
C ASP A 647 20.68 9.08 -35.93
N ASP A 648 19.72 9.80 -35.32
CA ASP A 648 19.95 10.54 -34.09
C ASP A 648 20.19 9.59 -32.91
N PHE A 649 19.38 8.52 -32.82
CA PHE A 649 19.53 7.50 -31.79
C PHE A 649 20.89 6.76 -31.92
N VAL A 650 21.22 6.32 -33.12
CA VAL A 650 22.50 5.63 -33.37
C VAL A 650 23.68 6.54 -33.01
N ARG A 651 23.60 7.84 -33.35
CA ARG A 651 24.66 8.82 -32.98
C ARG A 651 24.73 8.96 -31.45
N LYS A 652 23.60 9.19 -30.73
CA LYS A 652 23.59 9.25 -29.26
C LYS A 652 24.20 8.00 -28.63
N TRP A 653 23.86 6.82 -29.17
CA TRP A 653 24.42 5.54 -28.72
C TRP A 653 25.90 5.42 -28.97
N GLN A 654 26.38 5.76 -30.15
CA GLN A 654 27.81 5.68 -30.52
C GLN A 654 28.66 6.71 -29.79
N ASP A 655 28.16 7.92 -29.59
CA ASP A 655 28.89 9.03 -28.95
C ASP A 655 28.98 8.87 -27.42
N ALA A 656 28.18 7.97 -26.80
CA ALA A 656 28.26 7.75 -25.39
C ALA A 656 29.55 7.04 -24.97
N ASP A 657 30.25 7.59 -23.97
CA ASP A 657 31.45 7.00 -23.38
C ASP A 657 31.22 5.58 -22.84
N ARG A 658 30.00 5.32 -22.33
CA ARG A 658 29.56 4.02 -21.87
C ARG A 658 28.12 3.77 -22.32
N LYS A 659 27.86 2.62 -22.95
CA LYS A 659 26.52 2.22 -23.41
C LYS A 659 25.61 1.90 -22.24
N ALA A 660 26.16 1.33 -21.15
CA ALA A 660 25.47 1.12 -19.89
C ALA A 660 24.87 2.43 -19.30
N ALA A 661 25.52 3.58 -19.50
CA ALA A 661 25.00 4.86 -19.05
C ALA A 661 23.72 5.27 -19.81
N VAL A 662 23.65 5.01 -21.13
CA VAL A 662 22.45 5.27 -21.95
C VAL A 662 21.33 4.33 -21.56
N ILE A 663 21.63 3.05 -21.29
CA ILE A 663 20.66 2.07 -20.79
C ILE A 663 20.05 2.57 -19.49
N LYS A 664 20.87 2.97 -18.53
CA LYS A 664 20.43 3.47 -17.21
C LYS A 664 19.64 4.79 -17.30
N GLU A 665 20.03 5.70 -18.20
CA GLU A 665 19.27 6.93 -18.46
C GLU A 665 17.85 6.62 -18.94
N LEU A 666 17.71 5.67 -19.85
CA LEU A 666 16.42 5.24 -20.39
C LEU A 666 15.58 4.47 -19.35
N GLU A 667 16.22 3.72 -18.44
CA GLU A 667 15.56 3.11 -17.29
C GLU A 667 14.97 4.16 -16.33
N LEU A 668 15.73 5.22 -16.06
CA LEU A 668 15.25 6.34 -15.24
C LEU A 668 14.08 7.07 -15.88
N GLN A 669 13.96 7.01 -17.20
CA GLN A 669 12.80 7.52 -17.96
C GLN A 669 11.63 6.52 -18.01
N GLY A 670 11.71 5.38 -17.32
CA GLY A 670 10.65 4.38 -17.19
C GLY A 670 10.66 3.29 -18.25
N ILE A 671 11.74 3.10 -19.01
CA ILE A 671 11.89 1.96 -19.93
C ILE A 671 12.33 0.72 -19.13
N LEU A 672 11.49 -0.32 -19.14
CA LEU A 672 11.73 -1.59 -18.44
C LEU A 672 12.22 -2.62 -19.46
N TRP A 673 13.52 -2.91 -19.44
CA TRP A 673 14.17 -3.79 -20.41
C TRP A 673 13.63 -5.21 -20.41
N ASP A 674 13.33 -5.75 -19.22
CA ASP A 674 12.81 -7.11 -19.10
C ASP A 674 11.43 -7.26 -19.75
N VAL A 675 10.54 -6.26 -19.56
CA VAL A 675 9.22 -6.24 -20.20
C VAL A 675 9.36 -6.11 -21.72
N LEU A 676 10.30 -5.28 -22.19
CA LEU A 676 10.56 -5.12 -23.60
C LEU A 676 11.13 -6.42 -24.22
N ALA A 677 12.04 -7.09 -23.50
CA ALA A 677 12.62 -8.36 -23.89
C ALA A 677 11.58 -9.50 -23.98
N GLU A 678 10.60 -9.52 -23.09
CA GLU A 678 9.48 -10.48 -23.17
C GLU A 678 8.62 -10.28 -24.42
N GLU A 679 8.41 -9.01 -24.82
CA GLU A 679 7.59 -8.71 -25.99
C GLU A 679 8.31 -8.87 -27.34
N VAL A 680 9.64 -8.70 -27.39
CA VAL A 680 10.40 -8.70 -28.65
C VAL A 680 11.43 -9.81 -28.77
N GLY A 681 11.90 -10.39 -27.65
CA GLY A 681 12.86 -11.50 -27.61
C GLY A 681 13.94 -11.32 -26.56
N LYS A 682 14.13 -12.34 -25.73
CA LYS A 682 15.06 -12.30 -24.57
C LYS A 682 16.56 -12.27 -24.94
N ASP A 683 16.91 -12.70 -26.16
CA ASP A 683 18.30 -12.77 -26.62
C ASP A 683 18.74 -11.50 -27.35
N LEU A 684 17.91 -10.47 -27.39
CA LEU A 684 18.21 -9.20 -28.03
C LEU A 684 19.02 -8.29 -27.10
N ASP A 685 19.83 -7.43 -27.69
CA ASP A 685 20.49 -6.33 -26.99
C ASP A 685 19.50 -5.16 -26.77
N PRO A 686 19.60 -4.36 -25.69
CA PRO A 686 18.79 -3.14 -25.50
C PRO A 686 18.76 -2.22 -26.71
N PHE A 687 19.89 -2.09 -27.41
CA PHE A 687 19.98 -1.34 -28.67
C PHE A 687 19.03 -1.88 -29.75
N ASP A 688 19.01 -3.22 -29.96
CA ASP A 688 18.16 -3.87 -30.96
C ASP A 688 16.69 -3.82 -30.58
N MET A 689 16.38 -3.97 -29.32
CA MET A 689 15.02 -3.82 -28.81
C MET A 689 14.47 -2.44 -29.18
N LEU A 690 15.23 -1.37 -28.93
CA LEU A 690 14.82 0.00 -29.27
C LEU A 690 14.78 0.22 -30.79
N CYS A 691 15.78 -0.22 -31.53
CA CYS A 691 15.79 -0.10 -32.99
C CYS A 691 14.56 -0.79 -33.59
N HIS A 692 14.15 -1.94 -33.06
CA HIS A 692 12.98 -2.67 -33.51
C HIS A 692 11.68 -1.96 -33.12
N VAL A 693 11.48 -1.65 -31.82
CA VAL A 693 10.22 -1.11 -31.30
C VAL A 693 9.99 0.33 -31.77
N VAL A 694 11.02 1.16 -31.79
CA VAL A 694 10.89 2.59 -32.07
C VAL A 694 10.95 2.87 -33.57
N TYR A 695 11.89 2.24 -34.27
CA TYR A 695 12.21 2.57 -35.66
C TYR A 695 11.89 1.44 -36.66
N GLY A 696 11.33 0.32 -36.21
CA GLY A 696 10.87 -0.77 -37.07
C GLY A 696 12.03 -1.55 -37.74
N GLN A 697 13.25 -1.52 -37.18
CA GLN A 697 14.38 -2.27 -37.73
C GLN A 697 14.27 -3.75 -37.40
N PRO A 698 14.71 -4.65 -38.29
CA PRO A 698 14.85 -6.06 -37.97
C PRO A 698 15.85 -6.24 -36.81
N PRO A 699 15.46 -6.90 -35.70
CA PRO A 699 16.32 -7.03 -34.54
C PRO A 699 17.39 -8.10 -34.79
N LEU A 700 18.60 -7.91 -34.23
CA LEU A 700 19.66 -8.90 -34.19
C LEU A 700 19.88 -9.37 -32.75
N THR A 701 20.05 -10.67 -32.60
CA THR A 701 20.44 -11.23 -31.29
C THR A 701 21.92 -10.84 -30.98
N ARG A 702 22.27 -10.84 -29.70
CA ARG A 702 23.66 -10.59 -29.25
C ARG A 702 24.65 -11.51 -29.93
N LYS A 703 24.29 -12.79 -30.13
CA LYS A 703 25.11 -13.78 -30.87
C LYS A 703 25.29 -13.40 -32.31
N GLU A 704 24.23 -13.00 -33.01
CA GLU A 704 24.32 -12.57 -34.41
C GLU A 704 25.21 -11.33 -34.58
N ARG A 705 25.15 -10.37 -33.62
CA ARG A 705 26.05 -9.21 -33.61
C ARG A 705 27.50 -9.61 -33.41
N ALA A 706 27.80 -10.47 -32.46
CA ALA A 706 29.12 -11.01 -32.23
C ALA A 706 29.65 -11.74 -33.45
N ASP A 707 28.86 -12.58 -34.13
CA ASP A 707 29.26 -13.28 -35.34
C ASP A 707 29.51 -12.33 -36.53
N ASN A 708 28.75 -11.24 -36.61
CA ASN A 708 28.96 -10.23 -37.62
C ASN A 708 30.30 -9.51 -37.44
N VAL A 709 30.74 -9.22 -36.21
CA VAL A 709 32.09 -8.66 -35.93
C VAL A 709 33.17 -9.66 -36.36
N ARG A 710 33.00 -10.95 -36.03
CA ARG A 710 33.97 -12.01 -36.47
C ARG A 710 34.11 -12.09 -38.00
N LYS A 711 32.98 -12.04 -38.73
CA LYS A 711 32.95 -12.09 -40.21
C LYS A 711 33.66 -10.91 -40.89
N ARG A 712 33.79 -9.75 -40.23
CA ARG A 712 34.46 -8.56 -40.77
C ARG A 712 35.98 -8.59 -40.62
N ASN A 713 36.56 -9.65 -40.07
CA ASN A 713 38.01 -9.76 -39.80
C ASN A 713 38.56 -8.61 -38.93
N TYR A 714 37.76 -8.09 -38.02
CA TYR A 714 38.05 -6.94 -37.17
C TYR A 714 39.36 -7.10 -36.37
N PHE A 715 39.60 -8.32 -35.88
CA PHE A 715 40.72 -8.60 -34.96
C PHE A 715 42.11 -8.56 -35.60
N THR A 716 42.21 -8.64 -36.91
CA THR A 716 43.51 -8.73 -37.63
C THR A 716 44.45 -7.54 -37.44
N LYS A 717 43.95 -6.44 -36.94
CA LYS A 717 44.74 -5.22 -36.65
C LYS A 717 45.46 -5.25 -35.28
N TYR A 718 45.16 -6.24 -34.43
CA TYR A 718 45.72 -6.37 -33.10
C TYR A 718 46.76 -7.49 -32.99
N SER A 719 47.59 -7.49 -31.95
CA SER A 719 48.52 -8.57 -31.62
C SER A 719 47.76 -9.87 -31.27
N ASP A 720 48.38 -11.04 -31.40
CA ASP A 720 47.75 -12.33 -31.09
C ASP A 720 47.18 -12.39 -29.66
N ALA A 721 47.90 -11.79 -28.68
CA ALA A 721 47.43 -11.68 -27.30
C ALA A 721 46.18 -10.80 -27.21
N ALA A 722 46.19 -9.62 -27.82
CA ALA A 722 45.04 -8.72 -27.84
C ALA A 722 43.85 -9.31 -28.61
N GLN A 723 44.09 -10.02 -29.71
CA GLN A 723 43.02 -10.73 -30.44
C GLN A 723 42.31 -11.75 -29.54
N THR A 724 43.08 -12.50 -28.76
CA THR A 724 42.50 -13.49 -27.84
C THR A 724 41.65 -12.84 -26.75
N VAL A 725 42.11 -11.73 -26.18
CA VAL A 725 41.34 -10.96 -25.17
C VAL A 725 40.06 -10.40 -25.78
N LEU A 726 40.14 -9.72 -26.93
CA LEU A 726 39.00 -9.11 -27.60
C LEU A 726 37.98 -10.16 -28.09
N SER A 727 38.45 -11.32 -28.54
CA SER A 727 37.57 -12.45 -28.90
C SER A 727 36.79 -12.96 -27.67
N ASN A 728 37.44 -13.13 -26.54
CA ASN A 728 36.80 -13.56 -25.28
C ASN A 728 35.87 -12.49 -24.74
N LEU A 729 36.16 -11.20 -24.88
CA LEU A 729 35.23 -10.12 -24.55
C LEU A 729 33.98 -10.16 -25.43
N LEU A 730 34.15 -10.44 -26.72
CA LEU A 730 33.04 -10.59 -27.65
C LEU A 730 32.16 -11.81 -27.30
N ASP A 731 32.72 -12.90 -26.77
CA ASP A 731 31.99 -14.04 -26.24
C ASP A 731 31.18 -13.64 -24.97
N LYS A 732 31.80 -12.87 -24.07
CA LYS A 732 31.10 -12.31 -22.89
C LYS A 732 29.93 -11.42 -23.27
N TYR A 733 30.14 -10.52 -24.26
CA TYR A 733 29.05 -9.73 -24.83
C TYR A 733 27.90 -10.60 -25.36
N ALA A 734 28.22 -11.65 -26.12
CA ALA A 734 27.23 -12.54 -26.71
C ALA A 734 26.38 -13.27 -25.63
N ASP A 735 26.95 -13.54 -24.47
CA ASP A 735 26.27 -14.23 -23.34
C ASP A 735 25.51 -13.27 -22.44
N ALA A 736 26.11 -12.15 -22.04
CA ALA A 736 25.58 -11.29 -20.96
C ALA A 736 25.31 -9.81 -21.35
N GLY A 737 25.79 -9.34 -22.52
CA GLY A 737 25.55 -7.98 -22.99
C GLY A 737 26.74 -7.01 -22.81
N VAL A 738 26.51 -5.72 -23.14
CA VAL A 738 27.59 -4.71 -23.22
C VAL A 738 28.15 -4.32 -21.86
N GLU A 739 27.37 -4.34 -20.83
CA GLU A 739 27.77 -3.96 -19.47
C GLU A 739 28.94 -4.79 -18.96
N GLU A 740 28.99 -6.07 -19.32
CA GLU A 740 30.05 -6.99 -18.95
C GLU A 740 31.40 -6.62 -19.57
N ILE A 741 31.41 -6.11 -20.81
CA ILE A 741 32.67 -5.77 -21.50
C ILE A 741 33.18 -4.36 -21.15
N GLU A 742 32.29 -3.44 -20.73
CA GLU A 742 32.70 -2.11 -20.26
C GLU A 742 33.36 -2.14 -18.86
N ASN A 743 33.16 -3.21 -18.11
CA ASN A 743 33.75 -3.37 -16.79
C ASN A 743 35.12 -4.05 -16.86
N ILE A 744 36.19 -3.30 -16.62
CA ILE A 744 37.56 -3.83 -16.64
C ILE A 744 37.78 -5.02 -15.69
N GLN A 745 36.94 -5.20 -14.67
CA GLN A 745 37.00 -6.33 -13.74
C GLN A 745 36.68 -7.66 -14.41
N VAL A 746 36.03 -7.66 -15.57
CA VAL A 746 35.77 -8.87 -16.37
C VAL A 746 37.07 -9.64 -16.66
N LEU A 747 38.24 -8.94 -16.80
CA LEU A 747 39.54 -9.55 -16.99
C LEU A 747 40.01 -10.42 -15.80
N LYS A 748 39.37 -10.37 -14.67
CA LYS A 748 39.63 -11.24 -13.49
C LYS A 748 38.81 -12.52 -13.52
N LEU A 749 37.82 -12.63 -14.42
CA LEU A 749 36.92 -13.76 -14.53
C LEU A 749 37.41 -14.76 -15.58
N LYS A 750 36.89 -15.99 -15.55
CA LYS A 750 37.12 -16.97 -16.60
C LYS A 750 36.55 -16.48 -17.94
N PRO A 751 37.28 -16.67 -19.07
CA PRO A 751 38.55 -17.40 -19.22
C PRO A 751 39.82 -16.55 -19.02
N PHE A 752 39.71 -15.25 -18.74
CA PHE A 752 40.83 -14.31 -18.68
C PHE A 752 41.81 -14.61 -17.53
N ASP A 753 41.32 -15.14 -16.40
CA ASP A 753 42.13 -15.53 -15.23
C ASP A 753 43.26 -16.53 -15.59
N GLN A 754 43.08 -17.28 -16.67
CA GLN A 754 44.10 -18.23 -17.19
C GLN A 754 45.17 -17.57 -18.06
N MET A 755 44.95 -16.31 -18.46
CA MET A 755 45.87 -15.57 -19.32
C MET A 755 46.88 -14.70 -18.54
N GLY A 756 46.72 -14.60 -17.22
CA GLY A 756 47.59 -13.83 -16.33
C GLY A 756 46.78 -12.88 -15.40
N THR A 757 47.52 -12.06 -14.68
CA THR A 757 46.90 -10.98 -13.87
C THR A 757 46.33 -9.88 -14.77
N LEU A 758 45.38 -9.11 -14.26
CA LEU A 758 44.75 -7.98 -14.98
C LEU A 758 45.85 -7.03 -15.57
N GLN A 759 46.93 -6.80 -14.84
CA GLN A 759 48.02 -5.93 -15.28
C GLN A 759 48.86 -6.57 -16.43
N GLU A 760 49.14 -7.86 -16.34
CA GLU A 760 49.84 -8.61 -17.39
C GLU A 760 49.01 -8.68 -18.65
N ILE A 761 47.73 -8.99 -18.58
CA ILE A 761 46.82 -9.05 -19.74
C ILE A 761 46.80 -7.71 -20.49
N ILE A 762 46.72 -6.59 -19.75
CA ILE A 762 46.72 -5.24 -20.35
C ILE A 762 48.10 -4.92 -20.96
N THR A 763 49.17 -5.18 -20.23
CA THR A 763 50.53 -4.82 -20.69
C THR A 763 50.93 -5.64 -21.89
N ASP A 764 50.71 -6.95 -21.88
CA ASP A 764 51.15 -7.85 -22.95
C ASP A 764 50.23 -7.76 -24.19
N GLY A 765 48.94 -7.53 -23.99
CA GLY A 765 47.97 -7.36 -25.09
C GLY A 765 47.98 -5.98 -25.72
N PHE A 766 48.01 -4.92 -24.90
CA PHE A 766 47.66 -3.57 -25.34
C PHE A 766 48.74 -2.52 -24.98
N GLY A 767 49.75 -2.88 -24.20
CA GLY A 767 50.82 -1.97 -23.76
C GLY A 767 50.44 -1.15 -22.53
N ASP A 768 49.29 -0.50 -22.53
CA ASP A 768 48.76 0.29 -21.39
C ASP A 768 47.23 0.25 -21.30
N LYS A 769 46.69 0.76 -20.18
CA LYS A 769 45.24 0.79 -19.88
C LYS A 769 44.46 1.67 -20.88
N GLY A 770 45.04 2.77 -21.35
CA GLY A 770 44.39 3.69 -22.30
C GLY A 770 44.16 3.00 -23.64
N THR A 771 45.15 2.28 -24.13
CA THR A 771 45.08 1.51 -25.38
C THR A 771 44.09 0.36 -25.28
N TYR A 772 44.00 -0.31 -24.10
CA TYR A 772 42.98 -1.32 -23.85
C TYR A 772 41.57 -0.71 -23.91
N MET A 773 41.32 0.40 -23.21
CA MET A 773 40.01 1.07 -23.18
C MET A 773 39.60 1.54 -24.58
N GLN A 774 40.58 2.04 -25.39
CA GLN A 774 40.30 2.39 -26.78
C GLN A 774 39.94 1.17 -27.63
N ALA A 775 40.59 0.03 -27.42
CA ALA A 775 40.28 -1.21 -28.13
C ALA A 775 38.91 -1.76 -27.78
N VAL A 776 38.43 -1.62 -26.51
CA VAL A 776 37.08 -1.96 -26.10
C VAL A 776 36.07 -1.02 -26.74
N SER A 777 36.28 0.29 -26.72
CA SER A 777 35.40 1.27 -27.38
C SER A 777 35.31 1.05 -28.88
N ASP A 778 36.42 0.71 -29.54
CA ASP A 778 36.44 0.33 -30.95
C ASP A 778 35.65 -0.95 -31.22
N LEU A 779 35.74 -1.94 -30.31
CA LEU A 779 34.95 -3.18 -30.38
C LEU A 779 33.45 -2.90 -30.25
N GLU A 780 33.05 -2.06 -29.31
CA GLU A 780 31.66 -1.63 -29.15
C GLU A 780 31.12 -0.95 -30.41
N SER A 781 31.92 -0.06 -31.00
CA SER A 781 31.56 0.60 -32.25
C SER A 781 31.31 -0.41 -33.38
N GLU A 782 32.10 -1.49 -33.45
CA GLU A 782 31.90 -2.57 -34.42
C GLU A 782 30.68 -3.46 -34.12
N ILE A 783 30.37 -3.69 -32.83
CA ILE A 783 29.20 -4.45 -32.40
C ILE A 783 27.90 -3.73 -32.84
N TYR A 784 27.82 -2.41 -32.68
CA TYR A 784 26.61 -1.62 -32.93
C TYR A 784 26.51 -1.03 -34.35
N GLN A 785 27.33 -1.47 -35.28
CA GLN A 785 27.14 -1.12 -36.71
C GLN A 785 25.82 -1.70 -37.23
N LEU A 786 25.04 -0.83 -37.88
CA LEU A 786 23.85 -1.27 -38.58
C LEU A 786 24.23 -2.03 -39.87
N PRO A 787 23.50 -3.07 -40.22
CA PRO A 787 23.72 -3.75 -41.50
C PRO A 787 23.49 -2.75 -42.66
N PRO A 788 24.25 -2.86 -43.77
CA PRO A 788 24.02 -1.99 -44.90
C PRO A 788 22.58 -2.13 -45.37
N ARG A 789 21.90 -0.99 -45.55
CA ARG A 789 20.51 -0.99 -46.07
C ARG A 789 20.53 -1.76 -47.40
N SER A 790 19.79 -2.86 -47.49
CA SER A 790 19.51 -3.53 -48.78
C SER A 790 18.76 -2.53 -49.65
N ALA A 791 19.37 -2.15 -50.79
CA ALA A 791 18.87 -1.20 -51.74
C ALA A 791 17.55 -1.68 -52.36
#